data_848baa7cfe387a788337b45662a14894
#
_entry.id   848baa7cfe387a788337b45662a14894
#
_cell.length_a   1.000
_cell.length_b   1.000
_cell.length_c   1.000
_cell.angle_alpha   90.00
_cell.angle_beta   90.00
_cell.angle_gamma   90.00
#
_symmetry.space_group_name_H-M   'P 1'
#
loop_
_entity.id
_entity.type
_entity.pdbx_description
1 polymer ?
#
loop_
_entity_poly.entity_id
_entity_poly.type
_entity_poly.pdbx_seq_one_letter_code
_entity_poly.pdbx_strand_id
1 'polypeptide(L)'
;MITNPDEYLSRSDKWFVGGGTAALWAPCFPIHLDTLGFWDYGYYLDQKLPHIFTITVLDEQLNPINFNVTERVWRPSSFSQKFVAEDLSIGENKLLTPTNVFVSQMDIVDNGSKDRRCHFIMWTKLDRRPPKPMPIRLTYPFDYEGLTYTNPEIISNSAVFSQEELHTNSECNYRVWYALGAKEELDSYTINLCENFHMSLGSLEDRPLWIVTPFPEKIYGGKFKNENIPEKPFSEFGSIYVGLHYTIDLQPELHNYTWFACGVSHIKDKCLNNLKDLQDKNPLELSRQNWRDFLNSVPSFECSDPYITKYYWYRWYGLKLNMINVGENNHKYPIVYEGIGERDGGWFRHHISYSAQCHMIECSWMHNPSVAKGSLLGLLSNIHENGAIPGGVGFKGKTDDWFIYHANYAKGILQIYQIHPDIQFFEQIYEPLARYAKYFDRQRDPEGSSLYDVIQQYETGQEYNARYLFAEENADRDVTFKLKGVDATTYIYELKKLLAFMAQKLGKKEESEKWATEAEKIKENMLKFMWNPEEQFFFDVKPENFEPSNVKAAVCFYPFMTDIVDSHHLGAIRKHLLNPKEFWTPYPVPTLSKDHPLFNSEAEWKGIRKYCPWNGRVWPMTNSHICDALAQTAYHMDTSLKIEAAQFLSKFIRMMFFKENPELPNCYEHYNPFTGYPSSYRGVDDYMHSWVVDLIIRYIAGFQPQTENVVVLDPLPLNLEHFTLNNLSYKGHKIKITWRKEKIDQEKKGFCLYINEKLVAQRKQLEKIRVKINSD
;
A
#
# COMPACT_ATOMS: atom_id res chain seq x y z
N MET A 1 -13.56 -11.47 21.04
CA MET A 1 -13.14 -10.53 19.97
C MET A 1 -11.81 -9.91 20.32
N ILE A 2 -10.95 -9.72 19.31
CA ILE A 2 -9.68 -9.03 19.49
C ILE A 2 -9.95 -7.60 19.90
N THR A 3 -9.61 -7.25 21.12
CA THR A 3 -9.87 -5.94 21.72
C THR A 3 -8.76 -4.93 21.42
N ASN A 4 -7.57 -5.42 21.12
CA ASN A 4 -6.42 -4.60 20.79
C ASN A 4 -5.65 -5.17 19.58
N PRO A 5 -6.03 -4.82 18.35
CA PRO A 5 -5.31 -5.29 17.16
C PRO A 5 -3.86 -4.82 17.06
N ASP A 6 -3.50 -3.68 17.67
CA ASP A 6 -2.13 -3.18 17.74
C ASP A 6 -1.21 -4.19 18.47
N GLU A 7 -1.65 -4.71 19.60
CA GLU A 7 -0.94 -5.76 20.34
C GLU A 7 -1.01 -7.12 19.64
N TYR A 8 -2.16 -7.46 19.05
CA TYR A 8 -2.36 -8.73 18.36
C TYR A 8 -1.42 -8.89 17.15
N LEU A 9 -1.01 -7.80 16.51
CA LEU A 9 -0.06 -7.79 15.39
C LEU A 9 1.40 -7.74 15.84
N SER A 10 1.70 -7.71 17.15
CA SER A 10 3.07 -7.59 17.65
C SER A 10 3.98 -8.71 17.15
N ARG A 11 5.23 -8.36 16.77
CA ARG A 11 6.24 -9.29 16.25
C ARG A 11 7.65 -8.71 16.42
N SER A 12 8.69 -9.53 16.27
CA SER A 12 10.08 -9.13 16.49
C SER A 12 10.90 -8.92 15.20
N ASP A 13 10.37 -9.31 14.05
CA ASP A 13 11.06 -9.32 12.75
C ASP A 13 10.64 -8.19 11.80
N LYS A 14 9.84 -7.25 12.28
CA LYS A 14 9.37 -6.07 11.53
C LYS A 14 9.86 -4.78 12.20
N TRP A 15 9.93 -3.68 11.45
CA TRP A 15 10.46 -2.39 11.95
C TRP A 15 9.74 -1.16 11.40
N PHE A 16 8.78 -1.29 10.47
CA PHE A 16 8.11 -0.16 9.83
C PHE A 16 7.33 0.69 10.82
N VAL A 17 7.54 2.00 10.78
CA VAL A 17 6.90 2.98 11.65
C VAL A 17 6.10 3.96 10.81
N GLY A 18 4.80 4.00 11.02
CA GLY A 18 3.85 4.81 10.26
C GLY A 18 2.73 5.38 11.13
N GLY A 19 1.66 5.84 10.47
CA GLY A 19 0.49 6.43 11.14
C GLY A 19 0.41 7.94 11.08
N GLY A 20 1.42 8.62 10.52
CA GLY A 20 1.34 10.03 10.16
C GLY A 20 0.37 10.28 8.98
N THR A 21 0.10 11.56 8.70
CA THR A 21 -0.74 11.95 7.55
C THR A 21 0.00 11.88 6.22
N ALA A 22 1.35 11.83 6.23
CA ALA A 22 2.19 11.86 5.03
C ALA A 22 3.55 11.19 5.20
N ALA A 23 4.04 11.03 6.43
CA ALA A 23 5.38 10.50 6.71
C ALA A 23 5.35 9.01 7.04
N LEU A 24 6.48 8.34 6.78
CA LEU A 24 6.69 6.92 6.99
C LEU A 24 8.19 6.63 7.16
N TRP A 25 8.55 5.76 8.11
CA TRP A 25 9.88 5.15 8.20
C TRP A 25 9.78 3.66 7.92
N ALA A 26 10.20 3.26 6.74
CA ALA A 26 10.11 1.87 6.30
C ALA A 26 11.27 1.52 5.35
N PRO A 27 12.52 1.56 5.82
CA PRO A 27 13.65 1.16 5.00
C PRO A 27 13.55 -0.32 4.63
N CYS A 28 13.65 -0.64 3.33
CA CYS A 28 13.51 -2.01 2.84
C CYS A 28 14.59 -2.95 3.37
N PHE A 29 15.83 -2.46 3.39
CA PHE A 29 16.99 -3.19 3.87
C PHE A 29 17.76 -2.30 4.87
N PRO A 30 17.30 -2.20 6.12
CA PRO A 30 17.92 -1.33 7.09
C PRO A 30 19.33 -1.81 7.43
N ILE A 31 20.28 -0.87 7.54
CA ILE A 31 21.66 -1.15 7.91
C ILE A 31 21.87 -0.80 9.38
N HIS A 32 21.18 0.23 9.86
CA HIS A 32 21.33 0.79 11.20
C HIS A 32 20.08 0.61 12.07
N LEU A 33 19.48 -0.57 12.01
CA LEU A 33 18.31 -0.87 12.82
C LEU A 33 18.60 -0.83 14.32
N ASP A 34 19.85 -1.18 14.69
CA ASP A 34 20.36 -1.26 16.07
C ASP A 34 21.04 0.01 16.56
N THR A 35 20.63 1.16 16.02
CA THR A 35 21.05 2.47 16.53
C THR A 35 19.87 3.21 17.13
N LEU A 36 20.13 4.07 18.12
CA LEU A 36 19.14 4.98 18.67
C LEU A 36 18.71 6.00 17.59
N GLY A 37 17.41 6.31 17.52
CA GLY A 37 16.84 7.20 16.50
C GLY A 37 16.56 6.53 15.16
N PHE A 38 16.46 7.31 14.08
CA PHE A 38 16.02 6.93 12.74
C PHE A 38 17.11 7.23 11.70
N TRP A 39 18.20 6.46 11.70
CA TRP A 39 19.29 6.71 10.74
C TRP A 39 18.96 6.32 9.32
N ASP A 40 18.35 5.14 9.12
CA ASP A 40 17.95 4.68 7.79
C ASP A 40 16.85 5.59 7.20
N TYR A 41 16.71 5.54 5.88
CA TYR A 41 15.80 6.42 5.17
C TYR A 41 14.32 6.23 5.52
N GLY A 42 13.59 7.33 5.46
CA GLY A 42 12.13 7.36 5.50
C GLY A 42 11.55 8.06 4.27
N TYR A 43 10.28 8.42 4.37
CA TYR A 43 9.56 9.13 3.31
C TYR A 43 8.66 10.22 3.90
N TYR A 44 8.49 11.29 3.16
CA TYR A 44 7.43 12.27 3.33
C TYR A 44 6.73 12.46 2.00
N LEU A 45 5.45 12.08 1.91
CA LEU A 45 4.73 11.98 0.63
C LEU A 45 5.52 11.07 -0.34
N ASP A 46 5.82 11.56 -1.52
CA ASP A 46 6.59 10.90 -2.59
C ASP A 46 8.10 11.18 -2.52
N GLN A 47 8.57 12.05 -1.61
CA GLN A 47 10.01 12.30 -1.42
C GLN A 47 10.66 11.34 -0.42
N LYS A 48 11.84 10.82 -0.79
CA LYS A 48 12.70 10.04 0.08
C LYS A 48 13.49 10.96 1.03
N LEU A 49 13.48 10.63 2.32
CA LEU A 49 14.26 11.30 3.36
C LEU A 49 15.50 10.44 3.64
N PRO A 50 16.69 10.74 3.10
CA PRO A 50 17.84 9.84 3.13
C PRO A 50 18.33 9.51 4.55
N HIS A 51 18.37 10.53 5.41
CA HIS A 51 18.73 10.44 6.83
C HIS A 51 17.76 11.30 7.63
N ILE A 52 17.21 10.77 8.71
CA ILE A 52 16.31 11.54 9.57
C ILE A 52 17.14 12.07 10.74
N PHE A 53 17.52 11.25 11.68
CA PHE A 53 18.52 11.54 12.73
C PHE A 53 18.96 10.25 13.43
N THR A 54 20.07 10.31 14.12
CA THR A 54 20.50 9.28 15.06
C THR A 54 20.99 9.92 16.35
N ILE A 55 21.22 9.12 17.39
CA ILE A 55 21.65 9.59 18.70
C ILE A 55 22.87 8.79 19.12
N THR A 56 23.94 9.50 19.44
CA THR A 56 25.13 8.95 20.07
C THR A 56 25.18 9.39 21.54
N VAL A 57 25.38 8.45 22.43
CA VAL A 57 25.49 8.70 23.87
C VAL A 57 26.96 8.65 24.26
N LEU A 58 27.44 9.67 24.96
CA LEU A 58 28.80 9.74 25.46
C LEU A 58 28.79 9.75 26.99
N ASP A 59 29.87 9.22 27.59
CA ASP A 59 30.12 9.29 29.02
C ASP A 59 30.60 10.70 29.47
N GLU A 60 30.86 10.90 30.76
CA GLU A 60 31.37 12.15 31.31
C GLU A 60 32.71 12.58 30.69
N GLN A 61 33.49 11.64 30.19
CA GLN A 61 34.78 11.87 29.54
C GLN A 61 34.65 12.08 28.04
N LEU A 62 33.41 12.13 27.52
CA LEU A 62 33.08 12.28 26.10
C LEU A 62 33.47 11.08 25.24
N ASN A 63 33.58 9.88 25.82
CA ASN A 63 33.77 8.65 25.04
C ASN A 63 32.40 8.05 24.62
N PRO A 64 32.25 7.57 23.37
CA PRO A 64 31.03 6.91 22.94
C PRO A 64 30.72 5.65 23.77
N ILE A 65 29.50 5.56 24.25
CA ILE A 65 28.97 4.36 24.92
C ILE A 65 28.42 3.41 23.85
N ASN A 66 28.95 2.18 23.78
CA ASN A 66 28.52 1.18 22.84
C ASN A 66 27.45 0.29 23.47
N PHE A 67 26.27 0.30 22.89
CA PHE A 67 25.14 -0.49 23.34
C PHE A 67 24.97 -1.79 22.55
N ASN A 68 24.47 -2.82 23.22
CA ASN A 68 23.96 -4.05 22.62
C ASN A 68 22.45 -4.05 22.68
N VAL A 69 21.77 -4.42 21.58
CA VAL A 69 20.32 -4.61 21.56
C VAL A 69 19.98 -5.99 22.11
N THR A 70 19.14 -6.04 23.12
CA THR A 70 18.75 -7.27 23.82
C THR A 70 17.31 -7.70 23.51
N GLU A 71 16.44 -6.76 23.20
CA GLU A 71 15.02 -7.01 22.93
C GLU A 71 14.53 -6.15 21.76
N ARG A 72 13.59 -6.71 20.97
CA ARG A 72 12.87 -5.99 19.90
C ARG A 72 11.42 -6.41 19.90
N VAL A 73 10.53 -5.44 19.86
CA VAL A 73 9.09 -5.67 19.66
C VAL A 73 8.55 -4.59 18.73
N TRP A 74 8.00 -5.01 17.62
CA TRP A 74 7.27 -4.15 16.70
C TRP A 74 5.77 -4.26 16.94
N ARG A 75 5.06 -3.15 16.83
CA ARG A 75 3.61 -2.99 16.75
C ARG A 75 3.29 -1.94 15.68
N PRO A 76 2.10 -1.91 15.11
CA PRO A 76 1.68 -0.81 14.24
C PRO A 76 1.99 0.59 14.82
N SER A 77 1.81 0.77 16.13
CA SER A 77 2.02 2.05 16.82
C SER A 77 3.47 2.37 17.16
N SER A 78 4.38 1.40 17.22
CA SER A 78 5.78 1.62 17.63
C SER A 78 6.72 0.46 17.30
N PHE A 79 8.00 0.80 17.12
CA PHE A 79 9.09 -0.17 17.12
C PHE A 79 9.93 0.03 18.39
N SER A 80 9.88 -0.92 19.29
CA SER A 80 10.50 -0.86 20.61
C SER A 80 11.78 -1.70 20.66
N GLN A 81 12.84 -1.15 21.23
CA GLN A 81 14.13 -1.83 21.42
C GLN A 81 14.68 -1.55 22.82
N LYS A 82 15.43 -2.50 23.36
CA LYS A 82 16.18 -2.33 24.61
C LYS A 82 17.68 -2.38 24.34
N PHE A 83 18.35 -1.32 24.68
CA PHE A 83 19.79 -1.12 24.55
C PHE A 83 20.44 -1.25 25.92
N VAL A 84 21.54 -2.01 26.02
CA VAL A 84 22.26 -2.24 27.29
C VAL A 84 23.75 -2.05 27.08
N ALA A 85 24.38 -1.28 27.96
CA ALA A 85 25.81 -1.07 28.03
C ALA A 85 26.25 -0.99 29.49
N GLU A 86 27.01 -1.99 29.97
CA GLU A 86 27.40 -2.13 31.37
C GLU A 86 26.23 -1.92 32.34
N ASP A 87 26.25 -0.83 33.12
CA ASP A 87 25.17 -0.48 34.07
C ASP A 87 24.11 0.43 33.49
N LEU A 88 24.21 0.85 32.22
CA LEU A 88 23.25 1.74 31.57
C LEU A 88 22.31 0.95 30.65
N SER A 89 21.02 1.18 30.80
CA SER A 89 20.00 0.63 29.90
C SER A 89 19.08 1.71 29.35
N ILE A 90 18.71 1.60 28.07
CA ILE A 90 17.78 2.50 27.37
C ILE A 90 16.69 1.67 26.72
N GLY A 91 15.46 1.86 27.16
CA GLY A 91 14.27 1.37 26.46
C GLY A 91 13.82 2.42 25.43
N GLU A 92 14.02 2.17 24.14
CA GLU A 92 13.62 3.09 23.09
C GLU A 92 12.30 2.65 22.43
N ASN A 93 11.40 3.60 22.21
CA ASN A 93 10.22 3.45 21.35
C ASN A 93 10.34 4.41 20.15
N LYS A 94 10.59 3.86 18.97
CA LYS A 94 10.52 4.59 17.71
C LYS A 94 9.07 4.64 17.25
N LEU A 95 8.55 5.82 17.02
CA LEU A 95 7.15 6.03 16.63
C LEU A 95 6.99 7.25 15.73
N LEU A 96 5.82 7.32 15.09
CA LEU A 96 5.42 8.48 14.29
C LEU A 96 4.10 9.04 14.83
N THR A 97 4.08 10.35 15.08
CA THR A 97 2.85 11.01 15.51
C THR A 97 1.89 11.23 14.34
N PRO A 98 0.58 11.47 14.59
CA PRO A 98 -0.36 11.84 13.54
C PRO A 98 0.05 13.08 12.74
N THR A 99 0.87 13.95 13.34
CA THR A 99 1.33 15.22 12.75
C THR A 99 2.69 15.11 12.04
N ASN A 100 3.13 13.89 11.69
CA ASN A 100 4.40 13.61 10.99
C ASN A 100 5.65 14.01 11.77
N VAL A 101 5.71 13.70 13.05
CA VAL A 101 6.92 13.83 13.87
C VAL A 101 7.47 12.44 14.15
N PHE A 102 8.68 12.15 13.69
CA PHE A 102 9.47 10.97 14.05
C PHE A 102 10.00 11.14 15.46
N VAL A 103 9.67 10.24 16.36
CA VAL A 103 10.05 10.34 17.78
C VAL A 103 10.76 9.08 18.23
N SER A 104 11.96 9.27 18.79
CA SER A 104 12.69 8.31 19.59
C SER A 104 12.41 8.65 21.06
N GLN A 105 11.40 7.99 21.66
CA GLN A 105 11.06 8.16 23.07
C GLN A 105 11.85 7.15 23.88
N MET A 106 12.54 7.63 24.92
CA MET A 106 13.47 6.84 25.72
C MET A 106 13.06 6.79 27.20
N ASP A 107 13.27 5.63 27.78
CA ASP A 107 13.30 5.37 29.21
C ASP A 107 14.72 4.94 29.58
N ILE A 108 15.45 5.79 30.28
CA ILE A 108 16.88 5.63 30.59
C ILE A 108 17.01 5.25 32.06
N VAL A 109 17.68 4.14 32.34
CA VAL A 109 17.95 3.66 33.72
C VAL A 109 19.44 3.40 33.89
N ASP A 110 20.04 4.03 34.90
CA ASP A 110 21.41 3.73 35.36
C ASP A 110 21.32 2.74 36.54
N ASN A 111 21.81 1.53 36.35
CA ASN A 111 21.88 0.49 37.38
C ASN A 111 23.20 0.55 38.16
N GLY A 112 24.02 1.61 37.97
CA GLY A 112 25.23 1.89 38.74
C GLY A 112 24.92 2.32 40.17
N SER A 113 25.97 2.64 40.92
CA SER A 113 25.87 3.01 42.33
C SER A 113 26.07 4.51 42.63
N LYS A 114 26.31 5.33 41.60
CA LYS A 114 26.57 6.77 41.70
C LYS A 114 25.87 7.54 40.64
N ASP A 115 25.56 8.81 40.91
CA ASP A 115 25.07 9.73 39.92
C ASP A 115 26.01 9.76 38.70
N ARG A 116 25.44 9.79 37.51
CA ARG A 116 26.15 9.78 36.23
C ARG A 116 25.61 10.88 35.33
N ARG A 117 26.53 11.56 34.66
CA ARG A 117 26.20 12.51 33.60
C ARG A 117 26.46 11.87 32.26
N CYS A 118 25.43 11.89 31.38
CA CYS A 118 25.54 11.42 30.01
C CYS A 118 25.31 12.57 29.03
N HIS A 119 26.08 12.57 27.94
CA HIS A 119 25.88 13.51 26.83
C HIS A 119 25.21 12.81 25.68
N PHE A 120 24.05 13.33 25.25
CA PHE A 120 23.29 12.83 24.14
C PHE A 120 23.46 13.76 22.94
N ILE A 121 24.02 13.23 21.86
CA ILE A 121 24.22 13.97 20.63
C ILE A 121 23.19 13.46 19.61
N MET A 122 22.15 14.25 19.37
CA MET A 122 21.24 14.03 18.25
C MET A 122 21.87 14.63 16.99
N TRP A 123 22.04 13.82 15.94
CA TRP A 123 22.71 14.33 14.75
C TRP A 123 22.16 13.74 13.46
N THR A 124 22.34 14.47 12.35
CA THR A 124 22.01 14.04 11.00
C THR A 124 23.06 14.49 10.00
N LYS A 125 23.00 13.93 8.80
CA LYS A 125 23.91 14.19 7.70
C LYS A 125 23.11 14.61 6.46
N LEU A 126 23.47 15.71 5.84
CA LEU A 126 22.82 16.28 4.67
C LEU A 126 23.75 16.12 3.47
N ASP A 127 23.54 15.09 2.66
CA ASP A 127 24.35 14.78 1.49
C ASP A 127 23.80 15.50 0.24
N ARG A 128 24.50 16.53 -0.22
CA ARG A 128 24.17 17.20 -1.47
C ARG A 128 24.54 16.31 -2.67
N ARG A 129 23.60 16.21 -3.60
CA ARG A 129 23.82 15.56 -4.87
C ARG A 129 23.50 16.56 -5.98
N PRO A 130 24.49 16.95 -6.80
CA PRO A 130 24.24 17.86 -7.90
C PRO A 130 23.34 17.17 -8.93
N PRO A 131 22.57 17.96 -9.71
CA PRO A 131 21.84 17.47 -10.85
C PRO A 131 22.83 16.75 -11.79
N LYS A 132 22.55 15.50 -12.12
CA LYS A 132 23.26 14.79 -13.18
C LYS A 132 22.34 14.71 -14.37
N PRO A 133 22.80 15.06 -15.59
CA PRO A 133 22.07 14.71 -16.80
C PRO A 133 22.01 13.18 -16.86
N MET A 134 20.83 12.62 -16.59
CA MET A 134 20.59 11.20 -16.75
C MET A 134 20.36 10.91 -18.23
N PRO A 135 20.90 9.83 -18.77
CA PRO A 135 20.49 9.38 -20.09
C PRO A 135 19.00 9.11 -20.03
N ILE A 136 18.24 9.78 -20.91
CA ILE A 136 16.80 9.59 -21.05
C ILE A 136 16.56 8.10 -21.30
N ARG A 137 16.20 7.37 -20.25
CA ARG A 137 15.54 6.08 -20.42
C ARG A 137 14.10 6.40 -20.77
N LEU A 138 13.68 6.03 -21.95
CA LEU A 138 12.31 6.23 -22.45
C LEU A 138 11.22 5.66 -21.53
N THR A 139 11.60 4.87 -20.52
CA THR A 139 10.73 4.11 -19.63
C THR A 139 10.48 4.72 -18.24
N TYR A 140 11.32 5.66 -17.79
CA TYR A 140 11.19 6.23 -16.45
C TYR A 140 11.48 7.72 -16.44
N PRO A 141 10.47 8.58 -16.60
CA PRO A 141 10.62 10.03 -16.56
C PRO A 141 10.89 10.62 -15.17
N PHE A 142 11.04 9.77 -14.14
CA PHE A 142 11.29 10.16 -12.75
C PHE A 142 12.74 10.01 -12.34
N ASP A 143 13.64 10.24 -13.22
CA ASP A 143 15.01 10.35 -12.81
C ASP A 143 15.17 11.62 -11.98
N TYR A 144 15.19 11.42 -10.68
CA TYR A 144 15.62 12.35 -9.68
C TYR A 144 17.00 12.87 -10.07
N GLU A 145 17.07 14.15 -10.45
CA GLU A 145 18.27 14.76 -10.99
C GLU A 145 19.23 15.26 -9.92
N GLY A 146 18.76 15.52 -8.72
CA GLY A 146 19.60 16.03 -7.64
C GLY A 146 18.88 16.18 -6.31
N LEU A 147 19.66 16.45 -5.27
CA LEU A 147 19.17 16.67 -3.90
C LEU A 147 19.87 17.91 -3.35
N THR A 148 19.09 18.90 -2.96
CA THR A 148 19.58 20.14 -2.34
C THR A 148 19.03 20.31 -0.93
N TYR A 149 19.77 21.07 -0.12
CA TYR A 149 19.36 21.42 1.23
C TYR A 149 19.57 22.93 1.46
N THR A 150 18.69 23.54 2.27
CA THR A 150 18.98 24.86 2.82
C THR A 150 20.05 24.75 3.93
N ASN A 151 20.74 25.85 4.22
CA ASN A 151 21.62 25.89 5.37
C ASN A 151 20.81 25.68 6.66
N PRO A 152 21.26 24.78 7.56
CA PRO A 152 20.60 24.62 8.85
C PRO A 152 20.66 25.88 9.70
N GLU A 153 19.56 26.18 10.38
CA GLU A 153 19.42 27.30 11.32
C GLU A 153 19.00 26.78 12.68
N ILE A 154 19.44 27.40 13.77
CA ILE A 154 18.93 27.11 15.12
C ILE A 154 17.79 28.07 15.43
N ILE A 155 16.61 27.54 15.60
CA ILE A 155 15.39 28.30 15.93
C ILE A 155 14.72 27.67 17.16
N SER A 156 14.64 28.41 18.27
CA SER A 156 13.96 27.96 19.49
C SER A 156 14.42 26.55 19.93
N ASN A 157 15.71 26.34 20.09
CA ASN A 157 16.36 25.08 20.52
C ASN A 157 16.21 23.90 19.49
N SER A 158 15.85 24.21 18.25
CA SER A 158 15.72 23.20 17.19
C SER A 158 16.58 23.54 15.99
N ALA A 159 17.18 22.54 15.36
CA ALA A 159 17.83 22.70 14.07
C ALA A 159 16.79 22.57 12.96
N VAL A 160 16.70 23.57 12.08
CA VAL A 160 15.72 23.69 11.02
C VAL A 160 16.41 23.82 9.68
N PHE A 161 16.04 22.99 8.73
CA PHE A 161 16.50 23.02 7.34
C PHE A 161 15.44 22.41 6.42
N SER A 162 15.64 22.54 5.12
CA SER A 162 14.77 21.87 4.14
C SER A 162 15.58 21.08 3.12
N GLN A 163 14.94 20.05 2.61
CA GLN A 163 15.37 19.24 1.47
C GLN A 163 14.49 19.56 0.26
N GLU A 164 15.06 19.48 -0.94
CA GLU A 164 14.34 19.57 -2.20
C GLU A 164 14.93 18.58 -3.19
N GLU A 165 14.11 17.63 -3.65
CA GLU A 165 14.45 16.77 -4.78
C GLU A 165 14.22 17.57 -6.07
N LEU A 166 15.22 17.54 -6.97
CA LEU A 166 15.16 18.24 -8.24
C LEU A 166 14.79 17.26 -9.33
N HIS A 167 13.58 17.42 -9.87
CA HIS A 167 13.05 16.61 -10.98
C HIS A 167 13.28 17.32 -12.32
N THR A 168 13.32 16.55 -13.43
CA THR A 168 13.34 17.07 -14.80
C THR A 168 12.16 18.01 -15.05
N ASN A 169 10.97 17.68 -14.51
CA ASN A 169 9.84 18.58 -14.46
C ASN A 169 9.86 19.39 -13.16
N SER A 170 10.34 20.63 -13.23
CA SER A 170 10.44 21.52 -12.07
C SER A 170 9.10 21.83 -11.37
N GLU A 171 7.95 21.63 -12.05
CA GLU A 171 6.62 21.80 -11.45
C GLU A 171 6.36 20.74 -10.35
N CYS A 172 7.05 19.61 -10.41
CA CYS A 172 6.98 18.56 -9.40
C CYS A 172 7.80 18.87 -8.14
N ASN A 173 8.71 19.85 -8.20
CA ASN A 173 9.59 20.18 -7.10
C ASN A 173 8.86 20.83 -5.93
N TYR A 174 9.17 20.38 -4.72
CA TYR A 174 8.74 21.02 -3.48
C TYR A 174 9.73 20.73 -2.36
N ARG A 175 9.72 21.58 -1.33
CA ARG A 175 10.58 21.46 -0.17
C ARG A 175 9.93 20.64 0.93
N VAL A 176 10.71 19.77 1.55
CA VAL A 176 10.37 19.12 2.80
C VAL A 176 11.23 19.74 3.89
N TRP A 177 10.60 20.34 4.88
CA TRP A 177 11.24 20.95 6.05
C TRP A 177 11.40 19.93 7.15
N TYR A 178 12.52 20.04 7.85
CA TYR A 178 12.87 19.28 9.04
C TYR A 178 13.03 20.23 10.22
N ALA A 179 12.58 19.80 11.41
CA ALA A 179 12.86 20.44 12.67
C ALA A 179 13.32 19.36 13.66
N LEU A 180 14.61 19.38 14.01
CA LEU A 180 15.20 18.45 14.97
C LEU A 180 15.26 19.10 16.34
N GLY A 181 14.87 18.35 17.40
CA GLY A 181 14.93 18.82 18.77
C GLY A 181 14.64 17.71 19.77
N ALA A 182 14.70 18.05 21.05
CA ALA A 182 14.47 17.14 22.16
C ALA A 182 13.49 17.73 23.19
N LYS A 183 13.13 16.93 24.18
CA LYS A 183 12.37 17.36 25.34
C LYS A 183 13.18 18.34 26.20
N GLU A 184 14.47 18.07 26.35
CA GLU A 184 15.41 18.87 27.12
C GLU A 184 15.79 20.15 26.36
N GLU A 185 16.32 21.13 27.13
CA GLU A 185 16.91 22.33 26.53
C GLU A 185 18.24 22.01 25.85
N LEU A 186 18.50 22.70 24.74
CA LEU A 186 19.73 22.53 23.96
C LEU A 186 20.92 23.17 24.69
N ASP A 187 21.92 22.38 25.05
CA ASP A 187 23.15 22.88 25.67
C ASP A 187 24.08 23.54 24.66
N SER A 188 24.28 22.89 23.52
CA SER A 188 25.12 23.41 22.44
C SER A 188 24.84 22.71 21.12
N TYR A 189 25.36 23.24 20.01
CA TYR A 189 25.19 22.66 18.70
C TYR A 189 26.44 22.79 17.84
N THR A 190 26.53 21.94 16.83
CA THR A 190 27.56 22.02 15.80
C THR A 190 26.94 21.83 14.44
N ILE A 191 27.22 22.77 13.53
CA ILE A 191 26.84 22.66 12.12
C ILE A 191 28.17 22.76 11.35
N ASN A 192 28.61 21.62 10.79
CA ASN A 192 29.94 21.55 10.18
C ASN A 192 29.89 20.98 8.76
N LEU A 193 30.67 21.58 7.86
CA LEU A 193 30.83 21.12 6.49
C LEU A 193 31.99 20.12 6.42
N CYS A 194 31.71 18.96 5.83
CA CYS A 194 32.74 17.99 5.45
C CYS A 194 33.07 18.13 3.95
N GLU A 195 34.25 18.68 3.64
CA GLU A 195 34.66 18.91 2.24
C GLU A 195 35.17 17.66 1.53
N ASN A 196 35.45 16.56 2.20
CA ASN A 196 36.10 15.36 1.66
C ASN A 196 35.12 14.23 1.31
N PHE A 197 33.91 14.56 0.92
CA PHE A 197 32.97 13.55 0.47
C PHE A 197 33.23 13.20 -1.00
N HIS A 198 34.00 12.16 -1.25
CA HIS A 198 34.15 11.59 -2.57
C HIS A 198 32.94 10.70 -2.90
N MET A 199 32.10 11.15 -3.81
CA MET A 199 31.00 10.39 -4.39
C MET A 199 31.48 9.27 -5.34
N SER A 200 32.62 8.64 -5.10
CA SER A 200 32.94 7.42 -5.83
C SER A 200 32.10 6.29 -5.22
N LEU A 201 31.03 5.89 -5.90
CA LEU A 201 30.30 4.66 -5.67
C LEU A 201 31.28 3.48 -5.68
N GLY A 202 31.95 3.21 -4.58
CA GLY A 202 32.88 2.09 -4.47
C GLY A 202 34.13 2.30 -3.68
N SER A 203 34.44 3.52 -3.20
CA SER A 203 35.57 3.65 -2.31
C SER A 203 35.24 3.05 -0.94
N LEU A 204 36.08 2.14 -0.48
CA LEU A 204 35.98 1.52 0.85
C LEU A 204 36.13 2.57 1.97
N GLU A 205 36.65 3.73 1.67
CA GLU A 205 36.87 4.85 2.61
C GLU A 205 35.55 5.54 3.00
N ASP A 206 34.53 5.53 2.13
CA ASP A 206 33.22 6.09 2.45
C ASP A 206 32.30 5.10 3.20
N ARG A 207 32.65 3.83 3.25
CA ARG A 207 31.92 2.78 3.96
C ARG A 207 32.19 2.70 5.46
N PRO A 208 33.41 3.02 5.97
CA PRO A 208 33.73 2.85 7.38
C PRO A 208 32.94 3.74 8.34
N LEU A 209 32.47 4.91 7.89
CA LEU A 209 31.74 5.84 8.76
C LEU A 209 30.39 5.30 9.24
N TRP A 210 29.77 4.43 8.51
CA TRP A 210 28.49 3.78 8.91
C TRP A 210 28.70 2.39 9.52
N ILE A 211 29.85 1.78 9.31
CA ILE A 211 30.16 0.46 9.87
C ILE A 211 30.90 0.55 11.20
N VAL A 212 31.77 1.54 11.38
CA VAL A 212 32.74 1.54 12.47
C VAL A 212 32.48 2.60 13.54
N THR A 213 32.00 3.78 13.15
CA THR A 213 31.66 4.85 14.11
C THR A 213 30.43 5.60 13.61
N PRO A 214 29.27 5.37 14.23
CA PRO A 214 28.06 6.14 13.90
C PRO A 214 28.17 7.61 14.28
N PHE A 215 29.29 8.04 14.86
CA PHE A 215 29.51 9.41 15.29
C PHE A 215 30.82 9.97 14.72
N PRO A 216 30.77 10.85 13.73
CA PRO A 216 31.97 11.45 13.18
C PRO A 216 32.60 12.43 14.21
N GLU A 217 33.86 12.24 14.57
CA GLU A 217 34.65 13.20 15.40
C GLU A 217 34.52 14.64 14.91
N LYS A 218 34.26 14.82 13.61
CA LYS A 218 34.07 16.12 12.97
C LYS A 218 32.86 16.89 13.47
N ILE A 219 31.87 16.24 14.11
CA ILE A 219 30.68 16.93 14.65
C ILE A 219 31.08 17.79 15.87
N TYR A 220 32.00 17.33 16.68
CA TYR A 220 32.39 18.06 17.89
C TYR A 220 33.86 18.41 17.98
N GLY A 221 34.75 17.86 17.14
CA GLY A 221 36.18 18.13 17.16
C GLY A 221 36.82 17.99 18.54
N GLY A 222 36.32 17.10 19.39
CA GLY A 222 36.67 16.92 20.79
C GLY A 222 36.17 18.03 21.75
N LYS A 223 35.34 18.98 21.28
CA LYS A 223 34.76 20.06 22.09
C LYS A 223 33.41 20.46 21.53
N PHE A 224 32.40 20.53 22.39
CA PHE A 224 31.11 21.10 22.04
C PHE A 224 31.21 22.61 21.88
N LYS A 225 30.86 23.12 20.71
CA LYS A 225 30.89 24.54 20.39
C LYS A 225 29.60 24.92 19.68
N ASN A 226 29.13 26.14 19.92
CA ASN A 226 28.07 26.76 19.14
C ASN A 226 28.67 27.28 17.83
N GLU A 227 28.78 26.39 16.83
CA GLU A 227 29.40 26.74 15.55
C GLU A 227 28.33 26.71 14.44
N ASN A 228 28.20 27.82 13.74
CA ASN A 228 27.46 27.92 12.48
C ASN A 228 28.39 27.65 11.30
N ILE A 229 27.81 27.21 10.20
CA ILE A 229 28.50 27.06 8.92
C ILE A 229 29.17 28.41 8.57
N PRO A 230 30.44 28.43 8.18
CA PRO A 230 31.05 29.62 7.58
C PRO A 230 30.24 30.05 6.37
N GLU A 231 30.08 31.35 6.13
CA GLU A 231 29.32 31.97 5.01
C GLU A 231 29.81 31.59 3.60
N LYS A 232 30.78 30.69 3.48
CA LYS A 232 31.23 30.21 2.16
C LYS A 232 30.11 29.41 1.49
N PRO A 233 29.79 29.72 0.24
CA PRO A 233 28.81 28.94 -0.51
C PRO A 233 29.24 27.47 -0.53
N PHE A 234 28.29 26.58 -0.33
CA PHE A 234 28.49 25.16 -0.51
C PHE A 234 29.27 24.90 -1.81
N SER A 235 30.37 24.16 -1.75
CA SER A 235 30.83 23.46 -2.94
C SER A 235 29.70 22.57 -3.45
N GLU A 236 29.59 22.36 -4.73
CA GLU A 236 28.53 21.55 -5.36
C GLU A 236 28.45 20.11 -4.80
N PHE A 237 29.44 19.70 -4.01
CA PHE A 237 29.62 18.38 -3.42
C PHE A 237 30.02 18.52 -1.95
N GLY A 238 29.41 17.74 -1.10
CA GLY A 238 29.79 17.64 0.31
C GLY A 238 28.60 17.30 1.22
N SER A 239 28.94 16.92 2.44
CA SER A 239 27.97 16.65 3.51
C SER A 239 28.03 17.72 4.55
N ILE A 240 26.86 18.15 5.04
CA ILE A 240 26.75 18.93 6.26
C ILE A 240 26.36 17.98 7.38
N TYR A 241 27.05 18.06 8.49
CA TYR A 241 26.66 17.41 9.74
C TYR A 241 25.99 18.45 10.65
N VAL A 242 24.84 18.08 11.18
CA VAL A 242 24.10 18.84 12.18
C VAL A 242 24.07 18.02 13.46
N GLY A 243 24.68 18.51 14.52
CA GLY A 243 24.70 17.88 15.84
C GLY A 243 24.10 18.80 16.89
N LEU A 244 23.18 18.28 17.68
CA LEU A 244 22.53 18.93 18.82
C LEU A 244 22.93 18.19 20.09
N HIS A 245 23.51 18.90 21.07
CA HIS A 245 24.02 18.34 22.29
C HIS A 245 23.09 18.62 23.46
N TYR A 246 22.79 17.56 24.21
CA TYR A 246 21.96 17.60 25.40
C TYR A 246 22.65 16.84 26.53
N THR A 247 22.58 17.36 27.75
CA THR A 247 23.11 16.71 28.95
C THR A 247 21.99 16.18 29.81
N ILE A 248 22.11 14.93 30.25
CA ILE A 248 21.13 14.28 31.14
C ILE A 248 21.88 13.75 32.37
N ASP A 249 21.52 14.24 33.57
CA ASP A 249 22.01 13.75 34.83
C ASP A 249 21.15 12.58 35.31
N LEU A 250 21.74 11.42 35.48
CA LEU A 250 21.10 10.18 35.88
C LEU A 250 21.39 9.87 37.33
N GLN A 251 20.37 9.48 38.07
CA GLN A 251 20.51 8.95 39.43
C GLN A 251 20.30 7.43 39.41
N PRO A 252 21.03 6.69 40.27
CA PRO A 252 20.93 5.25 40.33
C PRO A 252 19.48 4.73 40.44
N GLU A 253 19.13 3.74 39.62
CA GLU A 253 17.83 3.04 39.60
C GLU A 253 16.60 3.92 39.30
N LEU A 254 16.79 5.23 39.04
CA LEU A 254 15.69 6.09 38.64
C LEU A 254 15.47 6.07 37.14
N HIS A 255 14.16 6.04 36.75
CA HIS A 255 13.75 6.15 35.36
C HIS A 255 13.74 7.59 34.89
N ASN A 256 14.46 7.86 33.79
CA ASN A 256 14.53 9.17 33.14
C ASN A 256 13.80 9.08 31.78
N TYR A 257 12.67 9.77 31.65
CA TYR A 257 11.86 9.78 30.44
C TYR A 257 12.14 11.01 29.60
N THR A 258 12.70 10.79 28.42
CA THR A 258 12.96 11.84 27.44
C THR A 258 12.50 11.42 26.04
N TRP A 259 12.61 12.34 25.09
CA TRP A 259 12.47 12.04 23.67
C TRP A 259 13.32 12.97 22.82
N PHE A 260 13.75 12.42 21.66
CA PHE A 260 14.41 13.13 20.57
C PHE A 260 13.53 13.00 19.35
N ALA A 261 13.32 14.08 18.61
CA ALA A 261 12.31 14.05 17.57
C ALA A 261 12.67 14.90 16.35
N CYS A 262 12.13 14.50 15.19
CA CYS A 262 12.23 15.24 13.95
C CYS A 262 10.82 15.46 13.38
N GLY A 263 10.34 16.69 13.40
CA GLY A 263 9.15 17.09 12.66
C GLY A 263 9.47 17.20 11.17
N VAL A 264 8.56 16.73 10.31
CA VAL A 264 8.68 16.89 8.86
C VAL A 264 7.39 17.45 8.27
N SER A 265 7.53 18.40 7.32
CA SER A 265 6.40 19.00 6.61
C SER A 265 6.89 19.76 5.37
N HIS A 266 6.04 19.94 4.36
CA HIS A 266 6.31 20.86 3.25
C HIS A 266 6.08 22.34 3.63
N ILE A 267 5.65 22.61 4.87
CA ILE A 267 5.45 23.97 5.43
C ILE A 267 6.35 24.14 6.65
N LYS A 268 7.27 25.14 6.63
CA LYS A 268 8.27 25.38 7.68
C LYS A 268 7.64 25.54 9.06
N ASP A 269 6.67 26.42 9.19
CA ASP A 269 6.04 26.74 10.48
C ASP A 269 5.26 25.55 11.06
N LYS A 270 4.61 24.75 10.19
CA LYS A 270 3.90 23.53 10.61
C LYS A 270 4.86 22.50 11.16
N CYS A 271 6.04 22.35 10.53
CA CYS A 271 7.10 21.46 10.99
C CYS A 271 7.55 21.83 12.41
N LEU A 272 7.85 23.11 12.67
CA LEU A 272 8.27 23.62 13.99
C LEU A 272 7.16 23.50 15.04
N ASN A 273 5.93 23.87 14.68
CA ASN A 273 4.81 23.84 15.62
C ASN A 273 4.47 22.41 16.03
N ASN A 274 4.49 21.46 15.09
CA ASN A 274 4.26 20.04 15.39
C ASN A 274 5.28 19.48 16.39
N LEU A 275 6.54 19.93 16.30
CA LEU A 275 7.58 19.54 17.27
C LEU A 275 7.35 20.18 18.64
N LYS A 276 7.01 21.48 18.69
CA LYS A 276 6.70 22.19 19.95
C LYS A 276 5.51 21.59 20.68
N ASP A 277 4.50 21.17 19.93
CA ASP A 277 3.27 20.57 20.48
C ASP A 277 3.49 19.23 21.20
N LEU A 278 4.69 18.65 21.11
CA LEU A 278 5.05 17.43 21.84
C LEU A 278 5.51 17.68 23.29
N GLN A 279 5.91 18.91 23.67
CA GLN A 279 6.55 19.19 24.95
C GLN A 279 5.73 18.71 26.17
N ASP A 280 4.41 18.88 26.11
CA ASP A 280 3.52 18.53 27.21
C ASP A 280 2.74 17.20 26.97
N LYS A 281 3.15 16.41 25.96
CA LYS A 281 2.44 15.19 25.54
C LYS A 281 3.29 13.95 25.70
N ASN A 282 2.65 12.80 25.85
CA ASN A 282 3.32 11.51 25.72
C ASN A 282 3.23 11.04 24.25
N PRO A 283 4.33 11.06 23.48
CA PRO A 283 4.32 10.71 22.07
C PRO A 283 3.87 9.28 21.79
N LEU A 284 4.23 8.31 22.64
CA LEU A 284 3.83 6.91 22.49
C LEU A 284 2.32 6.75 22.63
N GLU A 285 1.71 7.45 23.59
CA GLU A 285 0.26 7.39 23.75
C GLU A 285 -0.49 8.07 22.58
N LEU A 286 0.07 9.16 22.04
CA LEU A 286 -0.46 9.79 20.80
C LEU A 286 -0.47 8.82 19.62
N SER A 287 0.63 8.10 19.40
CA SER A 287 0.70 7.10 18.34
C SER A 287 -0.27 5.94 18.56
N ARG A 288 -0.29 5.37 19.79
CA ARG A 288 -1.23 4.30 20.18
C ARG A 288 -2.69 4.71 19.99
N GLN A 289 -3.05 5.92 20.40
CA GLN A 289 -4.42 6.41 20.25
C GLN A 289 -4.79 6.57 18.77
N ASN A 290 -3.92 7.13 17.95
CA ASN A 290 -4.13 7.28 16.51
C ASN A 290 -4.37 5.92 15.80
N TRP A 291 -3.61 4.88 16.19
CA TRP A 291 -3.80 3.54 15.65
C TRP A 291 -5.10 2.90 16.17
N ARG A 292 -5.42 3.05 17.46
CA ARG A 292 -6.72 2.60 18.03
C ARG A 292 -7.90 3.25 17.32
N ASP A 293 -7.87 4.56 17.13
CA ASP A 293 -8.95 5.31 16.47
C ASP A 293 -9.17 4.81 15.05
N PHE A 294 -8.07 4.57 14.30
CA PHE A 294 -8.16 4.01 12.97
C PHE A 294 -8.74 2.58 12.98
N LEU A 295 -8.20 1.69 13.81
CA LEU A 295 -8.66 0.30 13.88
C LEU A 295 -10.09 0.17 14.39
N ASN A 296 -10.60 1.16 15.12
CA ASN A 296 -12.01 1.27 15.52
C ASN A 296 -12.90 1.89 14.42
N SER A 297 -12.33 2.51 13.39
CA SER A 297 -13.06 3.10 12.25
C SER A 297 -13.36 2.10 11.14
N VAL A 298 -13.00 0.84 11.32
CA VAL A 298 -13.24 -0.27 10.40
C VAL A 298 -14.05 -1.38 11.07
N PRO A 299 -14.76 -2.24 10.33
CA PRO A 299 -15.42 -3.39 10.94
C PRO A 299 -14.39 -4.33 11.57
N SER A 300 -14.74 -4.94 12.69
CA SER A 300 -13.89 -5.94 13.33
C SER A 300 -14.24 -7.35 12.84
N PHE A 301 -13.22 -8.17 12.61
CA PHE A 301 -13.38 -9.56 12.21
C PHE A 301 -12.46 -10.48 13.00
N GLU A 302 -13.01 -11.63 13.38
CA GLU A 302 -12.25 -12.76 13.94
C GLU A 302 -12.92 -14.09 13.57
N CYS A 303 -12.15 -15.15 13.49
CA CYS A 303 -12.63 -16.51 13.27
C CYS A 303 -11.71 -17.55 13.91
N SER A 304 -12.13 -18.83 13.84
CA SER A 304 -11.34 -19.95 14.36
C SER A 304 -10.08 -20.27 13.58
N ASP A 305 -9.89 -19.70 12.37
CA ASP A 305 -8.65 -19.83 11.60
C ASP A 305 -7.72 -18.62 11.92
N PRO A 306 -6.54 -18.87 12.53
CA PRO A 306 -5.64 -17.80 12.95
C PRO A 306 -5.04 -17.04 11.76
N TYR A 307 -4.85 -17.68 10.60
CA TYR A 307 -4.33 -17.02 9.40
C TYR A 307 -5.29 -15.94 8.90
N ILE A 308 -6.59 -16.28 8.82
CA ILE A 308 -7.60 -15.35 8.32
C ILE A 308 -7.74 -14.17 9.27
N THR A 309 -7.82 -14.42 10.59
CA THR A 309 -7.93 -13.36 11.59
C THR A 309 -6.69 -12.46 11.60
N LYS A 310 -5.49 -13.04 11.60
CA LYS A 310 -4.23 -12.28 11.59
C LYS A 310 -4.12 -11.43 10.33
N TYR A 311 -4.43 -12.01 9.14
CA TYR A 311 -4.30 -11.31 7.88
C TYR A 311 -5.31 -10.16 7.72
N TYR A 312 -6.55 -10.33 8.22
CA TYR A 312 -7.55 -9.27 8.24
C TYR A 312 -7.02 -7.99 8.90
N TRP A 313 -6.46 -8.10 10.10
CA TRP A 313 -5.91 -6.97 10.84
C TRP A 313 -4.60 -6.45 10.23
N TYR A 314 -3.76 -7.36 9.75
CA TYR A 314 -2.52 -6.98 9.06
C TYR A 314 -2.79 -6.18 7.79
N ARG A 315 -3.83 -6.52 7.05
CA ARG A 315 -4.23 -5.77 5.85
C ARG A 315 -4.68 -4.36 6.17
N TRP A 316 -5.50 -4.17 7.21
CA TRP A 316 -5.89 -2.83 7.69
C TRP A 316 -4.67 -2.02 8.16
N TYR A 317 -3.73 -2.66 8.85
CA TYR A 317 -2.46 -2.03 9.18
C TYR A 317 -1.75 -1.52 7.91
N GLY A 318 -1.54 -2.35 6.89
CA GLY A 318 -0.85 -1.97 5.66
C GLY A 318 -1.54 -0.84 4.89
N LEU A 319 -2.88 -0.83 4.85
CA LEU A 319 -3.66 0.28 4.30
C LEU A 319 -3.40 1.59 5.06
N LYS A 320 -3.46 1.57 6.40
CA LYS A 320 -3.19 2.76 7.24
C LYS A 320 -1.75 3.25 7.08
N LEU A 321 -0.79 2.33 6.96
CA LEU A 321 0.62 2.66 6.76
C LEU A 321 0.85 3.49 5.49
N ASN A 322 0.09 3.19 4.44
CA ASN A 322 0.20 3.82 3.12
C ASN A 322 -0.82 4.94 2.88
N MET A 323 -1.68 5.26 3.85
CA MET A 323 -2.65 6.37 3.73
C MET A 323 -1.96 7.72 3.75
N ILE A 324 -2.38 8.59 2.83
CA ILE A 324 -1.98 9.99 2.72
C ILE A 324 -3.22 10.87 2.90
N ASN A 325 -3.10 11.86 3.79
CA ASN A 325 -4.20 12.79 4.09
C ASN A 325 -3.66 14.19 4.42
N VAL A 326 -3.30 14.95 3.41
CA VAL A 326 -2.75 16.31 3.56
C VAL A 326 -3.73 17.41 3.19
N GLY A 327 -4.70 17.14 2.32
CA GLY A 327 -5.79 18.05 1.97
C GLY A 327 -5.43 19.18 1.00
N GLU A 328 -4.32 19.05 0.24
CA GLU A 328 -3.83 20.13 -0.64
C GLU A 328 -3.10 19.62 -1.89
N ASN A 329 -2.81 20.51 -2.83
CA ASN A 329 -2.24 20.20 -4.13
C ASN A 329 -3.01 19.07 -4.84
N ASN A 330 -2.33 18.08 -5.43
CA ASN A 330 -2.99 16.93 -6.06
C ASN A 330 -3.57 15.93 -5.05
N HIS A 331 -3.26 16.08 -3.78
CA HIS A 331 -3.75 15.23 -2.68
C HIS A 331 -4.80 15.96 -1.82
N LYS A 332 -5.78 16.58 -2.49
CA LYS A 332 -6.92 17.26 -1.83
C LYS A 332 -7.80 16.29 -1.05
N TYR A 333 -7.82 15.03 -1.44
CA TYR A 333 -8.60 13.97 -0.84
C TYR A 333 -7.69 12.97 -0.12
N PRO A 334 -8.18 12.29 0.92
CA PRO A 334 -7.44 11.17 1.50
C PRO A 334 -7.35 10.02 0.49
N ILE A 335 -6.15 9.48 0.31
CA ILE A 335 -5.82 8.43 -0.65
C ILE A 335 -4.95 7.36 -0.02
N VAL A 336 -4.69 6.27 -0.73
CA VAL A 336 -3.69 5.27 -0.35
C VAL A 336 -2.63 5.22 -1.46
N TYR A 337 -1.36 5.23 -1.10
CA TYR A 337 -0.27 4.92 -2.01
C TYR A 337 -0.15 3.40 -2.20
N GLU A 338 0.35 2.96 -3.33
CA GLU A 338 0.42 1.54 -3.67
C GLU A 338 1.30 0.75 -2.70
N GLY A 339 2.40 1.34 -2.23
CA GLY A 339 3.29 0.69 -1.29
C GLY A 339 4.33 1.62 -0.69
N ILE A 340 5.22 1.03 0.11
CA ILE A 340 6.46 1.66 0.52
C ILE A 340 7.40 1.73 -0.68
N GLY A 341 8.40 2.59 -0.64
CA GLY A 341 9.42 2.65 -1.69
C GLY A 341 10.13 1.31 -1.90
N GLU A 342 10.74 1.14 -3.05
CA GLU A 342 11.64 0.04 -3.33
C GLU A 342 13.10 0.39 -2.97
N ARG A 343 14.01 -0.60 -3.09
CA ARG A 343 15.43 -0.47 -2.76
C ARG A 343 16.09 0.79 -3.31
N ASP A 344 15.84 1.10 -4.58
CA ASP A 344 16.56 2.13 -5.33
C ASP A 344 15.78 3.45 -5.49
N GLY A 345 14.58 3.54 -4.92
CA GLY A 345 13.74 4.74 -5.02
C GLY A 345 12.36 4.59 -4.42
N GLY A 346 11.56 5.64 -4.49
CA GLY A 346 10.21 5.70 -3.97
C GLY A 346 9.14 5.38 -5.01
N TRP A 347 9.40 4.54 -6.01
CA TRP A 347 8.50 4.32 -7.16
C TRP A 347 7.03 4.11 -6.77
N PHE A 348 6.76 3.31 -5.73
CA PHE A 348 5.39 3.05 -5.28
C PHE A 348 4.82 4.12 -4.33
N ARG A 349 5.62 5.16 -4.01
CA ARG A 349 5.23 6.26 -3.12
C ARG A 349 4.52 7.38 -3.86
N HIS A 350 3.47 7.05 -4.62
CA HIS A 350 2.55 8.00 -5.24
C HIS A 350 1.18 7.34 -5.49
N HIS A 351 0.22 8.11 -5.94
CA HIS A 351 -1.12 7.62 -6.21
C HIS A 351 -1.18 6.95 -7.60
N ILE A 352 -0.92 5.66 -7.66
CA ILE A 352 -0.95 4.86 -8.89
C ILE A 352 -2.39 4.54 -9.27
N SER A 353 -2.77 4.86 -10.51
CA SER A 353 -4.15 4.72 -10.98
C SER A 353 -4.60 3.26 -11.09
N TYR A 354 -3.67 2.33 -11.34
CA TYR A 354 -3.97 0.90 -11.39
C TYR A 354 -4.38 0.34 -10.01
N SER A 355 -3.66 0.71 -8.94
CA SER A 355 -3.94 0.24 -7.57
C SER A 355 -5.13 0.91 -6.93
N ALA A 356 -5.53 2.09 -7.42
CA ALA A 356 -6.66 2.83 -6.87
C ALA A 356 -7.96 1.99 -6.86
N GLN A 357 -8.16 1.09 -7.84
CA GLN A 357 -9.30 0.16 -7.86
C GLN A 357 -9.32 -0.74 -6.61
N CYS A 358 -8.16 -1.22 -6.14
CA CYS A 358 -8.05 -2.04 -4.92
C CYS A 358 -8.41 -1.22 -3.69
N HIS A 359 -7.86 0.00 -3.61
CA HIS A 359 -8.09 0.90 -2.48
C HIS A 359 -9.55 1.33 -2.37
N MET A 360 -10.21 1.57 -3.49
CA MET A 360 -11.65 1.86 -3.52
C MET A 360 -12.47 0.69 -2.96
N ILE A 361 -12.16 -0.53 -3.36
CA ILE A 361 -12.88 -1.74 -2.93
C ILE A 361 -12.65 -1.99 -1.43
N GLU A 362 -11.40 -2.03 -0.95
CA GLU A 362 -11.11 -2.31 0.46
C GLU A 362 -11.57 -1.19 1.39
N CYS A 363 -11.24 0.06 1.08
CA CYS A 363 -11.59 1.20 1.93
C CYS A 363 -13.09 1.56 1.90
N SER A 364 -13.88 0.98 1.00
CA SER A 364 -15.35 1.12 1.04
C SER A 364 -15.97 0.53 2.30
N TRP A 365 -15.28 -0.42 2.95
CA TRP A 365 -15.71 -1.02 4.22
C TRP A 365 -15.42 -0.15 5.45
N MET A 366 -14.65 0.92 5.33
CA MET A 366 -14.48 1.89 6.42
C MET A 366 -15.83 2.54 6.76
N HIS A 367 -16.02 2.91 8.04
CA HIS A 367 -17.25 3.61 8.46
C HIS A 367 -17.43 4.95 7.73
N ASN A 368 -16.33 5.61 7.39
CA ASN A 368 -16.31 6.81 6.54
C ASN A 368 -15.67 6.46 5.19
N PRO A 369 -16.41 6.57 4.06
CA PRO A 369 -15.91 6.20 2.73
C PRO A 369 -14.95 7.23 2.11
N SER A 370 -14.48 8.23 2.86
CA SER A 370 -13.68 9.34 2.31
C SER A 370 -12.40 8.87 1.61
N VAL A 371 -11.73 7.84 2.13
CA VAL A 371 -10.53 7.26 1.51
C VAL A 371 -10.88 6.52 0.21
N ALA A 372 -11.95 5.72 0.22
CA ALA A 372 -12.41 5.02 -0.98
C ALA A 372 -12.82 5.99 -2.10
N LYS A 373 -13.62 7.02 -1.76
CA LYS A 373 -13.98 8.11 -2.70
C LYS A 373 -12.77 8.91 -3.13
N GLY A 374 -11.87 9.22 -2.19
CA GLY A 374 -10.65 10.00 -2.41
C GLY A 374 -9.71 9.34 -3.41
N SER A 375 -9.59 8.00 -3.36
CA SER A 375 -8.79 7.23 -4.32
C SER A 375 -9.24 7.42 -5.78
N LEU A 376 -10.53 7.66 -6.04
CA LEU A 376 -11.02 8.02 -7.36
C LEU A 376 -10.92 9.53 -7.62
N LEU A 377 -11.40 10.36 -6.68
CA LEU A 377 -11.47 11.81 -6.86
C LEU A 377 -10.09 12.45 -7.06
N GLY A 378 -9.05 11.92 -6.42
CA GLY A 378 -7.67 12.33 -6.62
C GLY A 378 -7.22 12.13 -8.07
N LEU A 379 -7.59 11.03 -8.70
CA LEU A 379 -7.31 10.75 -10.12
C LEU A 379 -8.14 11.64 -11.05
N LEU A 380 -9.44 11.72 -10.80
CA LEU A 380 -10.34 12.52 -11.64
C LEU A 380 -10.04 14.02 -11.58
N SER A 381 -9.46 14.52 -10.49
CA SER A 381 -8.98 15.90 -10.38
C SER A 381 -7.78 16.18 -11.31
N ASN A 382 -7.10 15.14 -11.76
CA ASN A 382 -5.92 15.19 -12.63
C ASN A 382 -6.19 14.62 -14.03
N ILE A 383 -7.45 14.35 -14.39
CA ILE A 383 -7.83 13.83 -15.70
C ILE A 383 -7.45 14.81 -16.81
N HIS A 384 -6.92 14.31 -17.90
CA HIS A 384 -6.55 15.12 -19.08
C HIS A 384 -7.79 15.64 -19.82
N GLU A 385 -7.62 16.67 -20.63
CA GLU A 385 -8.68 17.22 -21.47
C GLU A 385 -9.28 16.17 -22.42
N ASN A 386 -8.46 15.27 -22.93
CA ASN A 386 -8.91 14.17 -23.78
C ASN A 386 -9.64 13.05 -23.04
N GLY A 387 -9.70 13.09 -21.71
CA GLY A 387 -10.36 12.10 -20.87
C GLY A 387 -9.44 11.00 -20.34
N ALA A 388 -8.15 11.00 -20.63
CA ALA A 388 -7.22 10.04 -20.06
C ALA A 388 -7.00 10.29 -18.56
N ILE A 389 -6.95 9.21 -17.77
CA ILE A 389 -6.46 9.26 -16.40
C ILE A 389 -4.97 8.94 -16.44
N PRO A 390 -4.07 9.78 -15.86
CA PRO A 390 -2.64 9.51 -15.86
C PRO A 390 -2.31 8.21 -15.10
N GLY A 391 -1.21 7.54 -15.45
CA GLY A 391 -0.77 6.33 -14.77
C GLY A 391 -0.52 6.52 -13.28
N GLY A 392 -0.04 7.71 -12.87
CA GLY A 392 0.15 8.08 -11.48
C GLY A 392 0.05 9.58 -11.21
N VAL A 393 -0.15 9.93 -9.95
CA VAL A 393 -0.25 11.31 -9.47
C VAL A 393 0.59 11.47 -8.20
N GLY A 394 1.64 12.28 -8.28
CA GLY A 394 2.43 12.73 -7.13
C GLY A 394 1.81 13.92 -6.43
N PHE A 395 2.45 14.40 -5.36
CA PHE A 395 1.93 15.52 -4.57
C PHE A 395 1.78 16.80 -5.39
N LYS A 396 2.71 17.13 -6.27
CA LYS A 396 2.68 18.34 -7.10
C LYS A 396 2.55 18.10 -8.60
N GLY A 397 2.74 16.90 -9.08
CA GLY A 397 2.73 16.62 -10.51
C GLY A 397 2.11 15.28 -10.85
N LYS A 398 1.85 15.08 -12.15
CA LYS A 398 1.48 13.78 -12.68
C LYS A 398 2.78 12.99 -12.85
N THR A 399 2.82 11.78 -12.32
CA THR A 399 4.04 11.00 -12.30
C THR A 399 4.19 10.13 -13.53
N ASP A 400 3.18 9.37 -13.92
CA ASP A 400 3.20 8.48 -15.07
C ASP A 400 2.31 9.02 -16.21
N ASP A 401 2.63 10.21 -16.69
CA ASP A 401 1.79 10.96 -17.63
C ASP A 401 1.88 10.45 -19.08
N TRP A 402 2.89 9.61 -19.37
CA TRP A 402 3.17 9.08 -20.70
C TRP A 402 2.35 7.85 -21.07
N PHE A 403 1.63 7.25 -20.12
CA PHE A 403 0.73 6.11 -20.35
C PHE A 403 -0.50 6.15 -19.44
N ILE A 404 -1.46 5.29 -19.70
CA ILE A 404 -2.64 5.04 -18.89
C ILE A 404 -2.59 3.62 -18.36
N TYR A 405 -3.30 3.35 -17.26
CA TYR A 405 -3.64 1.98 -16.89
C TYR A 405 -5.08 1.63 -17.29
N HIS A 406 -5.27 0.40 -17.79
CA HIS A 406 -6.58 -0.23 -17.81
C HIS A 406 -6.89 -0.68 -16.37
N ALA A 407 -7.94 -0.13 -15.77
CA ALA A 407 -8.31 -0.41 -14.38
C ALA A 407 -9.82 -0.49 -14.18
N ASN A 408 -10.27 -1.39 -13.29
CA ASN A 408 -11.69 -1.60 -13.00
C ASN A 408 -12.21 -0.66 -11.90
N TYR A 409 -12.38 0.61 -12.20
CA TYR A 409 -12.99 1.54 -11.24
C TYR A 409 -14.47 1.27 -11.01
N ALA A 410 -15.16 0.67 -11.99
CA ALA A 410 -16.60 0.46 -11.95
C ALA A 410 -17.03 -0.39 -10.75
N LYS A 411 -16.30 -1.46 -10.47
CA LYS A 411 -16.56 -2.35 -9.32
C LYS A 411 -16.45 -1.56 -7.99
N GLY A 412 -15.39 -0.79 -7.81
CA GLY A 412 -15.18 0.00 -6.60
C GLY A 412 -16.24 1.08 -6.41
N ILE A 413 -16.60 1.81 -7.47
CA ILE A 413 -17.65 2.85 -7.43
C ILE A 413 -19.00 2.26 -7.07
N LEU A 414 -19.38 1.15 -7.71
CA LEU A 414 -20.64 0.47 -7.43
C LEU A 414 -20.70 -0.01 -5.96
N GLN A 415 -19.60 -0.59 -5.46
CA GLN A 415 -19.52 -1.07 -4.09
C GLN A 415 -19.60 0.08 -3.07
N ILE A 416 -18.91 1.21 -3.31
CA ILE A 416 -19.05 2.42 -2.47
C ILE A 416 -20.52 2.84 -2.39
N TYR A 417 -21.23 2.90 -3.52
CA TYR A 417 -22.65 3.27 -3.55
C TYR A 417 -23.55 2.23 -2.86
N GLN A 418 -23.26 0.95 -2.99
CA GLN A 418 -24.01 -0.12 -2.35
C GLN A 418 -23.91 -0.07 -0.82
N ILE A 419 -22.73 0.29 -0.29
CA ILE A 419 -22.46 0.35 1.15
C ILE A 419 -22.88 1.73 1.72
N HIS A 420 -22.51 2.80 1.03
CA HIS A 420 -22.71 4.20 1.41
C HIS A 420 -23.44 4.95 0.27
N PRO A 421 -24.76 4.76 0.12
CA PRO A 421 -25.50 5.43 -0.95
C PRO A 421 -25.35 6.95 -0.91
N ASP A 422 -24.83 7.53 -2.00
CA ASP A 422 -24.60 8.96 -2.13
C ASP A 422 -24.78 9.39 -3.59
N ILE A 423 -25.88 10.08 -3.87
CA ILE A 423 -26.18 10.53 -5.22
C ILE A 423 -25.31 11.73 -5.62
N GLN A 424 -24.89 12.57 -4.66
CA GLN A 424 -24.02 13.71 -4.93
C GLN A 424 -22.63 13.23 -5.40
N PHE A 425 -22.16 12.13 -4.88
CA PHE A 425 -20.94 11.50 -5.37
C PHE A 425 -21.10 11.07 -6.84
N PHE A 426 -22.24 10.50 -7.25
CA PHE A 426 -22.50 10.19 -8.64
C PHE A 426 -22.55 11.43 -9.53
N GLU A 427 -23.21 12.50 -9.08
CA GLU A 427 -23.22 13.78 -9.79
C GLU A 427 -21.80 14.31 -10.05
N GLN A 428 -20.94 14.23 -9.04
CA GLN A 428 -19.56 14.71 -9.12
C GLN A 428 -18.69 13.94 -10.13
N ILE A 429 -18.84 12.61 -10.19
CA ILE A 429 -17.94 11.75 -10.97
C ILE A 429 -18.47 11.35 -12.35
N TYR A 430 -19.76 11.55 -12.64
CA TYR A 430 -20.38 11.02 -13.86
C TYR A 430 -19.74 11.58 -15.14
N GLU A 431 -19.64 12.88 -15.29
CA GLU A 431 -19.07 13.50 -16.50
C GLU A 431 -17.58 13.20 -16.70
N PRO A 432 -16.71 13.25 -15.67
CA PRO A 432 -15.34 12.77 -15.81
C PRO A 432 -15.24 11.32 -16.26
N LEU A 433 -16.02 10.41 -15.67
CA LEU A 433 -16.02 9.00 -16.07
C LEU A 433 -16.57 8.76 -17.48
N ALA A 434 -17.58 9.51 -17.89
CA ALA A 434 -18.08 9.47 -19.26
C ALA A 434 -17.02 9.92 -20.28
N ARG A 435 -16.23 10.96 -19.94
CA ARG A 435 -15.07 11.38 -20.75
C ARG A 435 -13.99 10.31 -20.82
N TYR A 436 -13.73 9.64 -19.69
CA TYR A 436 -12.77 8.53 -19.61
C TYR A 436 -13.22 7.35 -20.48
N ALA A 437 -14.48 6.93 -20.44
CA ALA A 437 -15.02 5.89 -21.31
C ALA A 437 -14.87 6.26 -22.81
N LYS A 438 -15.23 7.50 -23.17
CA LYS A 438 -15.07 8.01 -24.54
C LYS A 438 -13.60 8.12 -24.98
N TYR A 439 -12.64 8.29 -24.05
CA TYR A 439 -11.23 8.22 -24.38
C TYR A 439 -10.86 6.85 -24.92
N PHE A 440 -11.29 5.76 -24.28
CA PHE A 440 -11.04 4.40 -24.79
C PHE A 440 -11.67 4.15 -26.13
N ASP A 441 -12.92 4.61 -26.36
CA ASP A 441 -13.57 4.50 -27.66
C ASP A 441 -12.75 5.13 -28.79
N ARG A 442 -12.13 6.29 -28.52
CA ARG A 442 -11.34 7.02 -29.53
C ARG A 442 -9.90 6.50 -29.68
N GLN A 443 -9.27 6.08 -28.58
CA GLN A 443 -7.83 5.83 -28.55
C GLN A 443 -7.48 4.34 -28.49
N ARG A 444 -8.41 3.48 -28.07
CA ARG A 444 -8.19 2.03 -27.94
C ARG A 444 -9.17 1.19 -28.73
N ASP A 445 -10.13 1.83 -29.42
CA ASP A 445 -11.05 1.18 -30.37
C ASP A 445 -11.47 2.15 -31.49
N PRO A 446 -10.51 2.79 -32.20
CA PRO A 446 -10.83 3.78 -33.24
C PRO A 446 -11.61 3.18 -34.42
N GLU A 447 -11.51 1.88 -34.65
CA GLU A 447 -12.25 1.15 -35.66
C GLU A 447 -13.70 0.79 -35.26
N GLY A 448 -14.11 0.98 -33.99
CA GLY A 448 -15.45 0.76 -33.50
C GLY A 448 -15.84 -0.72 -33.37
N SER A 449 -14.87 -1.59 -33.11
CA SER A 449 -15.06 -3.02 -32.90
C SER A 449 -15.75 -3.34 -31.55
N SER A 450 -15.79 -2.40 -30.63
CA SER A 450 -16.20 -2.58 -29.23
C SER A 450 -15.33 -3.60 -28.45
N LEU A 451 -14.10 -3.80 -28.91
CA LEU A 451 -13.02 -4.51 -28.20
C LEU A 451 -11.86 -3.54 -28.06
N TYR A 452 -11.16 -3.54 -26.93
CA TYR A 452 -10.22 -2.48 -26.59
C TYR A 452 -8.78 -2.92 -26.63
N ASP A 453 -7.94 -2.11 -27.26
CA ASP A 453 -6.52 -2.36 -27.45
C ASP A 453 -5.74 -2.13 -26.17
N VAL A 454 -4.78 -3.01 -25.93
CA VAL A 454 -3.57 -2.77 -25.15
C VAL A 454 -2.47 -2.41 -26.15
N ILE A 455 -1.75 -1.30 -25.95
CA ILE A 455 -0.76 -0.82 -26.93
C ILE A 455 0.69 -0.87 -26.43
N GLN A 456 0.87 -1.20 -25.17
CA GLN A 456 2.17 -1.45 -24.55
C GLN A 456 2.01 -2.28 -23.27
N GLN A 457 3.06 -2.99 -22.86
CA GLN A 457 2.98 -3.92 -21.73
C GLN A 457 2.65 -3.24 -20.38
N TYR A 458 2.98 -1.96 -20.22
CA TYR A 458 2.76 -1.21 -18.95
C TYR A 458 1.29 -0.85 -18.71
N GLU A 459 0.47 -0.72 -19.76
CA GLU A 459 -0.92 -0.28 -19.63
C GLU A 459 -1.81 -1.22 -18.80
N THR A 460 -1.41 -2.45 -18.61
CA THR A 460 -2.14 -3.44 -17.80
C THR A 460 -1.44 -3.72 -16.48
N GLY A 461 -0.28 -3.12 -16.23
CA GLY A 461 0.57 -3.44 -15.08
C GLY A 461 1.05 -4.89 -15.08
N GLN A 462 1.19 -5.53 -16.25
CA GLN A 462 1.50 -6.96 -16.40
C GLN A 462 2.71 -7.18 -17.30
N GLU A 463 3.82 -6.57 -16.96
CA GLU A 463 5.05 -6.61 -17.74
C GLU A 463 5.57 -8.04 -17.90
N TYR A 464 6.19 -8.32 -19.03
CA TYR A 464 6.77 -9.63 -19.35
C TYR A 464 5.74 -10.77 -19.36
N ASN A 465 4.49 -10.49 -19.76
CA ASN A 465 3.50 -11.54 -20.00
C ASN A 465 3.63 -12.05 -21.46
N ALA A 466 3.59 -13.37 -21.63
CA ALA A 466 3.71 -14.01 -22.94
C ALA A 466 2.58 -13.62 -23.91
N ARG A 467 1.43 -13.15 -23.42
CA ARG A 467 0.26 -12.74 -24.23
C ARG A 467 0.60 -11.66 -25.27
N TYR A 468 1.51 -10.74 -24.93
CA TYR A 468 1.87 -9.63 -25.80
C TYR A 468 2.75 -10.05 -26.97
N LEU A 469 3.55 -11.12 -26.81
CA LEU A 469 4.37 -11.64 -27.90
C LEU A 469 3.57 -12.18 -29.07
N PHE A 470 2.29 -12.45 -28.89
CA PHE A 470 1.38 -12.80 -29.95
C PHE A 470 1.11 -11.62 -30.91
N ALA A 471 1.09 -10.40 -30.37
CA ALA A 471 0.92 -9.19 -31.18
C ALA A 471 2.22 -8.70 -31.80
N GLU A 472 3.35 -8.76 -31.04
CA GLU A 472 4.66 -8.24 -31.43
C GLU A 472 5.77 -9.05 -30.73
N GLU A 473 6.70 -9.62 -31.48
CA GLU A 473 7.78 -10.46 -30.93
C GLU A 473 8.69 -9.74 -29.91
N ASN A 474 8.77 -8.41 -29.98
CA ASN A 474 9.54 -7.55 -29.07
C ASN A 474 8.67 -6.80 -28.06
N ALA A 475 7.43 -7.23 -27.82
CA ALA A 475 6.48 -6.57 -26.89
C ALA A 475 6.95 -6.52 -25.44
N ASP A 476 8.00 -7.27 -25.07
CA ASP A 476 8.67 -7.22 -23.77
C ASP A 476 9.72 -6.10 -23.64
N ARG A 477 9.79 -5.22 -24.61
CA ARG A 477 10.62 -4.01 -24.67
C ARG A 477 9.72 -2.77 -24.72
N ASP A 478 10.35 -1.61 -24.80
CA ASP A 478 9.67 -0.32 -24.92
C ASP A 478 9.17 -0.08 -26.35
N VAL A 479 8.34 -0.97 -26.84
CA VAL A 479 7.73 -0.90 -28.17
C VAL A 479 6.21 -0.84 -28.05
N THR A 480 5.58 -0.18 -29.01
CA THR A 480 4.13 -0.19 -29.13
C THR A 480 3.66 -1.34 -30.00
N PHE A 481 2.54 -1.93 -29.62
CA PHE A 481 1.85 -2.97 -30.36
C PHE A 481 0.32 -2.73 -30.29
N LYS A 482 -0.47 -3.59 -30.86
CA LYS A 482 -1.92 -3.59 -30.68
C LYS A 482 -2.43 -5.00 -30.41
N LEU A 483 -3.16 -5.16 -29.32
CA LEU A 483 -3.78 -6.41 -28.93
C LEU A 483 -5.12 -6.12 -28.28
N LYS A 484 -6.21 -6.61 -28.82
CA LYS A 484 -7.54 -6.55 -28.15
C LYS A 484 -7.49 -7.42 -26.90
N GLY A 485 -7.41 -6.78 -25.72
CA GLY A 485 -7.23 -7.46 -24.45
C GLY A 485 -8.55 -7.88 -23.80
N VAL A 486 -8.61 -9.12 -23.31
CA VAL A 486 -9.80 -9.63 -22.59
C VAL A 486 -10.06 -8.80 -21.32
N ASP A 487 -9.02 -8.51 -20.53
CA ASP A 487 -9.08 -7.70 -19.32
C ASP A 487 -9.47 -6.25 -19.62
N ALA A 488 -8.78 -5.61 -20.56
CA ALA A 488 -9.06 -4.24 -20.99
C ALA A 488 -10.53 -4.08 -21.43
N THR A 489 -11.01 -5.03 -22.24
CA THR A 489 -12.40 -5.01 -22.75
C THR A 489 -13.41 -5.28 -21.63
N THR A 490 -13.11 -6.21 -20.71
CA THR A 490 -13.97 -6.49 -19.55
C THR A 490 -14.15 -5.25 -18.67
N TYR A 491 -13.08 -4.49 -18.43
CA TYR A 491 -13.14 -3.28 -17.60
C TYR A 491 -13.99 -2.18 -18.22
N ILE A 492 -13.92 -2.01 -19.54
CA ILE A 492 -14.76 -1.00 -20.23
C ILE A 492 -16.22 -1.46 -20.30
N TYR A 493 -16.49 -2.75 -20.42
CA TYR A 493 -17.83 -3.30 -20.27
C TYR A 493 -18.44 -2.89 -18.92
N GLU A 494 -17.75 -3.15 -17.81
CA GLU A 494 -18.24 -2.82 -16.48
C GLU A 494 -18.38 -1.30 -16.29
N LEU A 495 -17.45 -0.50 -16.84
CA LEU A 495 -17.53 0.96 -16.78
C LEU A 495 -18.78 1.49 -17.50
N LYS A 496 -19.11 0.99 -18.71
CA LYS A 496 -20.31 1.41 -19.44
C LYS A 496 -21.60 0.95 -18.77
N LYS A 497 -21.63 -0.24 -18.16
CA LYS A 497 -22.75 -0.67 -17.31
C LYS A 497 -22.94 0.23 -16.09
N LEU A 498 -21.84 0.59 -15.42
CA LEU A 498 -21.91 1.54 -14.32
C LEU A 498 -22.42 2.90 -14.78
N LEU A 499 -21.94 3.43 -15.89
CA LEU A 499 -22.41 4.71 -16.45
C LEU A 499 -23.91 4.67 -16.78
N ALA A 500 -24.41 3.57 -17.32
CA ALA A 500 -25.85 3.36 -17.55
C ALA A 500 -26.64 3.40 -16.22
N PHE A 501 -26.15 2.72 -15.19
CA PHE A 501 -26.75 2.72 -13.85
C PHE A 501 -26.71 4.13 -13.21
N MET A 502 -25.59 4.82 -13.27
CA MET A 502 -25.45 6.17 -12.73
C MET A 502 -26.37 7.15 -13.45
N ALA A 503 -26.42 7.12 -14.80
CA ALA A 503 -27.30 7.94 -15.61
C ALA A 503 -28.78 7.71 -15.24
N GLN A 504 -29.19 6.46 -15.03
CA GLN A 504 -30.54 6.14 -14.55
C GLN A 504 -30.84 6.79 -13.19
N LYS A 505 -29.89 6.69 -12.23
CA LYS A 505 -30.03 7.30 -10.90
C LYS A 505 -30.08 8.82 -10.94
N LEU A 506 -29.40 9.43 -11.91
CA LEU A 506 -29.36 10.88 -12.15
C LEU A 506 -30.51 11.39 -13.04
N GLY A 507 -31.44 10.52 -13.44
CA GLY A 507 -32.56 10.90 -14.30
C GLY A 507 -32.23 11.15 -15.78
N LYS A 508 -31.01 10.80 -16.22
CA LYS A 508 -30.50 10.97 -17.59
C LYS A 508 -30.87 9.75 -18.46
N LYS A 509 -32.14 9.63 -18.80
CA LYS A 509 -32.69 8.42 -19.41
C LYS A 509 -32.02 8.05 -20.75
N GLU A 510 -31.86 9.02 -21.67
CA GLU A 510 -31.27 8.78 -22.99
C GLU A 510 -29.80 8.33 -22.88
N GLU A 511 -29.04 8.95 -21.99
CA GLU A 511 -27.65 8.54 -21.74
C GLU A 511 -27.58 7.14 -21.12
N SER A 512 -28.51 6.79 -20.22
CA SER A 512 -28.62 5.45 -19.64
C SER A 512 -28.84 4.38 -20.71
N GLU A 513 -29.81 4.59 -21.61
CA GLU A 513 -30.11 3.68 -22.72
C GLU A 513 -28.93 3.53 -23.70
N LYS A 514 -28.24 4.64 -23.98
CA LYS A 514 -27.04 4.66 -24.83
C LYS A 514 -25.92 3.81 -24.22
N TRP A 515 -25.55 4.06 -22.97
CA TRP A 515 -24.47 3.31 -22.31
C TRP A 515 -24.80 1.82 -22.15
N ALA A 516 -26.07 1.48 -21.88
CA ALA A 516 -26.52 0.09 -21.80
C ALA A 516 -26.38 -0.63 -23.16
N THR A 517 -26.74 0.04 -24.26
CA THR A 517 -26.60 -0.49 -25.63
C THR A 517 -25.14 -0.70 -26.00
N GLU A 518 -24.27 0.24 -25.64
CA GLU A 518 -22.82 0.12 -25.88
C GLU A 518 -22.20 -1.02 -25.07
N ALA A 519 -22.62 -1.21 -23.82
CA ALA A 519 -22.16 -2.34 -23.00
C ALA A 519 -22.61 -3.69 -23.60
N GLU A 520 -23.87 -3.80 -24.04
CA GLU A 520 -24.35 -5.05 -24.66
C GLU A 520 -23.57 -5.40 -25.92
N LYS A 521 -23.24 -4.41 -26.75
CA LYS A 521 -22.41 -4.61 -27.95
C LYS A 521 -20.99 -5.13 -27.58
N ILE A 522 -20.41 -4.66 -26.51
CA ILE A 522 -19.11 -5.18 -26.00
C ILE A 522 -19.27 -6.65 -25.64
N LYS A 523 -20.29 -7.01 -24.87
CA LYS A 523 -20.59 -8.39 -24.48
C LYS A 523 -20.75 -9.32 -25.70
N GLU A 524 -21.59 -8.92 -26.68
CA GLU A 524 -21.79 -9.67 -27.90
C GLU A 524 -20.48 -9.93 -28.65
N ASN A 525 -19.63 -8.89 -28.77
CA ASN A 525 -18.38 -9.00 -29.52
C ASN A 525 -17.29 -9.76 -28.74
N MET A 526 -17.25 -9.69 -27.42
CA MET A 526 -16.38 -10.55 -26.61
C MET A 526 -16.75 -12.03 -26.77
N LEU A 527 -18.04 -12.37 -26.72
CA LEU A 527 -18.51 -13.75 -26.90
C LEU A 527 -18.28 -14.24 -28.32
N LYS A 528 -18.39 -13.37 -29.33
CA LYS A 528 -18.20 -13.72 -30.71
C LYS A 528 -16.72 -13.90 -31.12
N PHE A 529 -15.85 -13.05 -30.65
CA PHE A 529 -14.47 -12.97 -31.15
C PHE A 529 -13.42 -13.46 -30.17
N MET A 530 -13.64 -13.31 -28.84
CA MET A 530 -12.67 -13.67 -27.82
C MET A 530 -12.94 -15.03 -27.17
N TRP A 531 -14.19 -15.52 -27.16
CA TRP A 531 -14.52 -16.83 -26.66
C TRP A 531 -14.23 -17.92 -27.70
N ASN A 532 -13.42 -18.90 -27.34
CA ASN A 532 -13.17 -20.08 -28.15
C ASN A 532 -14.00 -21.26 -27.60
N PRO A 533 -15.06 -21.72 -28.33
CA PRO A 533 -15.94 -22.77 -27.85
C PRO A 533 -15.29 -24.17 -27.83
N GLU A 534 -14.25 -24.41 -28.64
CA GLU A 534 -13.53 -25.71 -28.68
C GLU A 534 -12.58 -25.82 -27.46
N GLU A 535 -11.80 -24.78 -27.23
CA GLU A 535 -10.94 -24.68 -26.04
C GLU A 535 -11.74 -24.39 -24.76
N GLN A 536 -12.92 -23.80 -24.88
CA GLN A 536 -13.74 -23.32 -23.77
C GLN A 536 -12.98 -22.28 -22.91
N PHE A 537 -12.36 -21.30 -23.58
CA PHE A 537 -11.54 -20.29 -22.94
C PHE A 537 -11.63 -18.96 -23.68
N PHE A 538 -11.43 -17.84 -22.96
CA PHE A 538 -11.29 -16.53 -23.57
C PHE A 538 -9.83 -16.30 -23.99
N PHE A 539 -9.64 -15.70 -25.16
CA PHE A 539 -8.32 -15.33 -25.67
C PHE A 539 -8.30 -13.88 -26.14
N ASP A 540 -7.16 -13.24 -25.98
CA ASP A 540 -6.91 -11.98 -26.68
C ASP A 540 -6.91 -12.21 -28.20
N VAL A 541 -7.25 -11.16 -28.94
CA VAL A 541 -7.33 -11.26 -30.41
C VAL A 541 -6.56 -10.12 -31.11
N LYS A 542 -6.06 -10.38 -32.30
CA LYS A 542 -5.46 -9.34 -33.14
C LYS A 542 -6.52 -8.37 -33.65
N PRO A 543 -6.28 -7.08 -33.70
CA PRO A 543 -7.26 -6.10 -34.16
C PRO A 543 -7.60 -6.21 -35.66
N GLU A 544 -6.65 -6.69 -36.49
CA GLU A 544 -6.80 -6.69 -37.97
C GLU A 544 -7.82 -7.73 -38.48
N ASN A 545 -7.89 -8.88 -37.81
CA ASN A 545 -8.67 -10.04 -38.31
C ASN A 545 -9.37 -10.84 -37.23
N PHE A 546 -9.26 -10.40 -35.96
CA PHE A 546 -9.74 -11.10 -34.75
C PHE A 546 -9.21 -12.53 -34.59
N GLU A 547 -7.99 -12.79 -35.12
CA GLU A 547 -7.28 -14.05 -34.89
C GLU A 547 -7.03 -14.22 -33.37
N PRO A 548 -7.50 -15.31 -32.75
CA PRO A 548 -7.31 -15.53 -31.33
C PRO A 548 -5.87 -15.94 -31.00
N SER A 549 -5.37 -15.46 -29.88
CA SER A 549 -4.13 -15.95 -29.26
C SER A 549 -4.30 -17.40 -28.83
N ASN A 550 -3.17 -18.11 -28.70
CA ASN A 550 -3.11 -19.41 -28.02
C ASN A 550 -2.55 -19.33 -26.61
N VAL A 551 -2.34 -18.13 -26.08
CA VAL A 551 -1.74 -17.90 -24.77
C VAL A 551 -2.84 -17.84 -23.70
N LYS A 552 -2.82 -18.83 -22.80
CA LYS A 552 -3.72 -18.86 -21.64
C LYS A 552 -3.10 -18.00 -20.51
N ALA A 553 -3.59 -16.78 -20.36
CA ALA A 553 -3.24 -15.87 -19.27
C ALA A 553 -4.35 -15.82 -18.21
N ALA A 554 -3.97 -15.61 -16.94
CA ALA A 554 -4.91 -15.59 -15.82
C ALA A 554 -6.00 -14.50 -15.96
N VAL A 555 -5.69 -13.38 -16.61
CA VAL A 555 -6.64 -12.28 -16.84
C VAL A 555 -7.81 -12.67 -17.76
N CYS A 556 -7.66 -13.74 -18.52
CA CYS A 556 -8.73 -14.27 -19.38
C CYS A 556 -9.89 -14.89 -18.59
N PHE A 557 -9.78 -15.03 -17.26
CA PHE A 557 -10.87 -15.36 -16.35
C PHE A 557 -11.67 -14.14 -15.87
N TYR A 558 -11.26 -12.91 -16.17
CA TYR A 558 -11.92 -11.69 -15.66
C TYR A 558 -13.38 -11.54 -16.11
N PRO A 559 -13.81 -11.99 -17.31
CA PRO A 559 -15.23 -12.00 -17.68
C PRO A 559 -16.14 -12.72 -16.68
N PHE A 560 -15.61 -13.67 -15.88
CA PHE A 560 -16.38 -14.42 -14.86
C PHE A 560 -16.72 -13.59 -13.60
N MET A 561 -16.22 -12.38 -13.47
CA MET A 561 -16.72 -11.42 -12.48
C MET A 561 -18.01 -10.71 -12.92
N THR A 562 -18.40 -10.86 -14.17
CA THR A 562 -19.46 -10.09 -14.85
C THR A 562 -20.58 -10.99 -15.34
N ASP A 563 -21.62 -10.39 -15.89
CA ASP A 563 -22.70 -11.10 -16.60
C ASP A 563 -22.46 -11.24 -18.12
N ILE A 564 -21.21 -11.07 -18.58
CA ILE A 564 -20.79 -11.45 -19.94
C ILE A 564 -20.98 -12.96 -20.13
N VAL A 565 -20.63 -13.74 -19.12
CA VAL A 565 -20.65 -15.20 -19.12
C VAL A 565 -21.91 -15.78 -18.45
N ASP A 566 -22.22 -16.99 -18.81
CA ASP A 566 -23.29 -17.82 -18.21
C ASP A 566 -22.83 -19.28 -18.03
N SER A 567 -23.73 -20.19 -17.71
CA SER A 567 -23.43 -21.61 -17.46
C SER A 567 -22.81 -22.34 -18.66
N HIS A 568 -22.98 -21.86 -19.89
CA HIS A 568 -22.32 -22.45 -21.06
C HIS A 568 -20.81 -22.24 -21.10
N HIS A 569 -20.31 -21.27 -20.30
CA HIS A 569 -18.89 -20.90 -20.22
C HIS A 569 -18.15 -21.61 -19.07
N LEU A 570 -18.83 -22.45 -18.27
CA LEU A 570 -18.25 -23.15 -17.10
C LEU A 570 -17.02 -24.00 -17.44
N GLY A 571 -16.84 -24.36 -18.71
CA GLY A 571 -15.65 -25.09 -19.17
C GLY A 571 -14.34 -24.36 -18.84
N ALA A 572 -14.30 -23.04 -18.94
CA ALA A 572 -13.13 -22.25 -18.59
C ALA A 572 -12.68 -22.48 -17.13
N ILE A 573 -13.64 -22.52 -16.21
CA ILE A 573 -13.36 -22.79 -14.80
C ILE A 573 -12.97 -24.24 -14.58
N ARG A 574 -13.76 -25.20 -15.06
CA ARG A 574 -13.57 -26.63 -14.78
C ARG A 574 -12.39 -27.24 -15.52
N LYS A 575 -12.19 -26.91 -16.81
CA LYS A 575 -11.15 -27.47 -17.67
C LYS A 575 -9.79 -26.79 -17.44
N HIS A 576 -9.78 -25.47 -17.13
CA HIS A 576 -8.56 -24.68 -17.09
C HIS A 576 -8.23 -24.15 -15.69
N LEU A 577 -9.10 -23.35 -15.05
CA LEU A 577 -8.79 -22.76 -13.76
C LEU A 577 -8.49 -23.81 -12.68
N LEU A 578 -9.35 -24.85 -12.58
CA LEU A 578 -9.22 -25.93 -11.61
C LEU A 578 -8.26 -27.03 -12.06
N ASN A 579 -7.56 -26.85 -13.17
CA ASN A 579 -6.63 -27.85 -13.72
C ASN A 579 -5.23 -27.70 -13.09
N PRO A 580 -4.73 -28.71 -12.34
CA PRO A 580 -3.40 -28.65 -11.75
C PRO A 580 -2.25 -28.68 -12.77
N LYS A 581 -2.52 -29.02 -14.04
CA LYS A 581 -1.53 -28.93 -15.12
C LYS A 581 -1.44 -27.52 -15.71
N GLU A 582 -2.42 -26.65 -15.45
CA GLU A 582 -2.49 -25.30 -15.97
C GLU A 582 -2.41 -24.27 -14.85
N PHE A 583 -3.54 -23.96 -14.15
CA PHE A 583 -3.62 -22.86 -13.20
C PHE A 583 -3.73 -23.28 -11.73
N TRP A 584 -4.28 -24.47 -11.41
CA TRP A 584 -4.53 -24.88 -10.02
C TRP A 584 -3.25 -25.35 -9.33
N THR A 585 -2.39 -24.41 -8.99
CA THR A 585 -1.13 -24.66 -8.29
C THR A 585 -1.33 -24.87 -6.77
N PRO A 586 -0.34 -25.34 -6.03
CA PRO A 586 -0.38 -25.42 -4.56
C PRO A 586 -0.82 -24.12 -3.89
N TYR A 587 -0.26 -22.99 -4.34
CA TYR A 587 -0.79 -21.66 -4.05
C TYR A 587 -1.55 -21.11 -5.26
N PRO A 588 -2.51 -20.17 -5.06
CA PRO A 588 -3.43 -19.75 -6.11
C PRO A 588 -2.75 -19.28 -7.38
N VAL A 589 -3.54 -19.07 -8.41
CA VAL A 589 -3.17 -19.17 -9.80
C VAL A 589 -1.99 -18.29 -10.22
N PRO A 590 -1.05 -18.86 -10.97
CA PRO A 590 0.00 -18.11 -11.65
C PRO A 590 -0.60 -17.24 -12.77
N THR A 591 0.08 -16.18 -13.14
CA THR A 591 -0.35 -15.24 -14.18
C THR A 591 -0.36 -15.81 -15.59
N LEU A 592 0.39 -16.87 -15.83
CA LEU A 592 0.46 -17.61 -17.10
C LEU A 592 0.25 -19.10 -16.81
N SER A 593 -0.43 -19.80 -17.71
CA SER A 593 -0.65 -21.24 -17.59
C SER A 593 0.67 -22.02 -17.56
N LYS A 594 0.76 -23.05 -16.71
CA LYS A 594 1.96 -23.87 -16.52
C LYS A 594 2.41 -24.63 -17.76
N ASP A 595 1.51 -24.94 -18.66
CA ASP A 595 1.79 -25.64 -19.91
C ASP A 595 2.42 -24.75 -20.99
N HIS A 596 2.50 -23.42 -20.75
CA HIS A 596 3.11 -22.49 -21.67
C HIS A 596 4.65 -22.54 -21.63
N PRO A 597 5.36 -22.55 -22.77
CA PRO A 597 6.83 -22.64 -22.81
C PRO A 597 7.59 -21.54 -22.05
N LEU A 598 7.00 -20.34 -21.94
CA LEU A 598 7.59 -19.20 -21.20
C LEU A 598 7.15 -19.13 -19.75
N PHE A 599 6.43 -20.13 -19.23
CA PHE A 599 6.09 -20.17 -17.81
C PHE A 599 7.36 -20.25 -16.95
N ASN A 600 7.45 -19.37 -15.93
CA ASN A 600 8.57 -19.39 -15.00
C ASN A 600 8.11 -18.99 -13.59
N SER A 601 8.35 -19.87 -12.59
CA SER A 601 8.01 -19.63 -11.18
C SER A 601 9.05 -18.80 -10.43
N GLU A 602 10.29 -18.68 -10.98
CA GLU A 602 11.46 -18.06 -10.32
C GLU A 602 11.69 -16.61 -10.73
N ALA A 603 10.69 -15.98 -11.33
CA ALA A 603 10.77 -14.59 -11.76
C ALA A 603 11.81 -14.34 -12.88
N GLU A 604 11.95 -15.28 -13.79
CA GLU A 604 12.83 -15.15 -14.94
C GLU A 604 12.02 -14.98 -16.23
N TRP A 605 12.44 -14.04 -17.03
CA TRP A 605 11.98 -13.84 -18.40
C TRP A 605 13.12 -14.07 -19.37
N LYS A 606 12.97 -15.06 -20.24
CA LYS A 606 14.03 -15.43 -21.22
C LYS A 606 15.40 -15.61 -20.55
N GLY A 607 15.44 -16.25 -19.37
CA GLY A 607 16.66 -16.55 -18.61
C GLY A 607 17.23 -15.38 -17.79
N ILE A 608 16.53 -14.24 -17.72
CA ILE A 608 16.97 -13.06 -16.95
C ILE A 608 15.93 -12.78 -15.85
N ARG A 609 16.37 -12.68 -14.60
CA ARG A 609 15.49 -12.29 -13.49
C ARG A 609 14.96 -10.88 -13.69
N LYS A 610 13.63 -10.73 -13.53
CA LYS A 610 12.93 -9.45 -13.61
C LYS A 610 12.33 -9.07 -12.26
N TYR A 611 12.09 -7.79 -12.04
CA TYR A 611 11.46 -7.30 -10.82
C TYR A 611 9.95 -7.56 -10.82
N CYS A 612 9.27 -7.34 -11.94
CA CYS A 612 7.83 -7.51 -12.10
C CYS A 612 7.46 -8.46 -13.27
N PRO A 613 7.74 -9.79 -13.16
CA PRO A 613 7.45 -10.74 -14.22
C PRO A 613 6.03 -11.29 -14.10
N TRP A 614 5.25 -11.20 -15.17
CA TRP A 614 3.90 -11.74 -15.24
C TRP A 614 3.82 -13.02 -16.09
N ASN A 615 4.84 -13.86 -15.99
CA ASN A 615 4.95 -15.10 -16.75
C ASN A 615 4.93 -16.37 -15.89
N GLY A 616 4.27 -16.34 -14.73
CA GLY A 616 4.13 -17.56 -13.91
C GLY A 616 4.18 -17.37 -12.40
N ARG A 617 4.50 -16.16 -11.90
CA ARG A 617 4.36 -15.82 -10.47
C ARG A 617 2.90 -15.56 -10.12
N VAL A 618 2.57 -15.70 -8.84
CA VAL A 618 1.24 -15.40 -8.28
C VAL A 618 1.22 -13.95 -7.82
N TRP A 619 0.36 -13.15 -8.43
CA TRP A 619 0.16 -11.75 -8.08
C TRP A 619 -1.11 -11.58 -7.25
N PRO A 620 -1.07 -10.96 -6.06
CA PRO A 620 -2.26 -10.73 -5.23
C PRO A 620 -3.37 -9.96 -5.96
N MET A 621 -3.00 -9.04 -6.85
CA MET A 621 -3.94 -8.31 -7.71
C MET A 621 -4.80 -9.25 -8.55
N THR A 622 -4.17 -10.03 -9.42
CA THR A 622 -4.85 -11.01 -10.29
C THR A 622 -5.63 -12.02 -9.47
N ASN A 623 -5.05 -12.49 -8.35
CA ASN A 623 -5.72 -13.48 -7.50
C ASN A 623 -6.92 -12.92 -6.74
N SER A 624 -6.96 -11.63 -6.46
CA SER A 624 -8.18 -10.97 -5.96
C SER A 624 -9.29 -11.01 -7.01
N HIS A 625 -8.98 -10.71 -8.28
CA HIS A 625 -9.95 -10.81 -9.39
C HIS A 625 -10.46 -12.25 -9.58
N ILE A 626 -9.55 -13.23 -9.60
CA ILE A 626 -9.92 -14.63 -9.87
C ILE A 626 -10.66 -15.25 -8.70
N CYS A 627 -10.31 -14.92 -7.46
CA CYS A 627 -11.09 -15.34 -6.29
C CYS A 627 -12.55 -14.83 -6.40
N ASP A 628 -12.70 -13.58 -6.78
CA ASP A 628 -14.00 -12.96 -7.00
C ASP A 628 -14.75 -13.64 -8.18
N ALA A 629 -14.06 -13.86 -9.31
CA ALA A 629 -14.62 -14.54 -10.49
C ALA A 629 -15.12 -15.96 -10.14
N LEU A 630 -14.32 -16.75 -9.42
CA LEU A 630 -14.70 -18.10 -9.02
C LEU A 630 -15.86 -18.10 -8.03
N ALA A 631 -15.87 -17.16 -7.07
CA ALA A 631 -16.97 -17.03 -6.11
C ALA A 631 -18.27 -16.57 -6.79
N GLN A 632 -18.22 -15.61 -7.72
CA GLN A 632 -19.39 -15.17 -8.50
C GLN A 632 -19.93 -16.30 -9.36
N THR A 633 -19.04 -17.07 -10.01
CA THR A 633 -19.43 -18.28 -10.75
C THR A 633 -20.14 -19.29 -9.84
N ALA A 634 -19.61 -19.50 -8.63
CA ALA A 634 -20.21 -20.39 -7.64
C ALA A 634 -21.60 -19.92 -7.15
N TYR A 635 -21.83 -18.62 -7.08
CA TYR A 635 -23.12 -18.08 -6.63
C TYR A 635 -24.19 -18.04 -7.71
N HIS A 636 -23.80 -17.81 -8.96
CA HIS A 636 -24.74 -17.51 -10.03
C HIS A 636 -24.90 -18.61 -11.08
N MET A 637 -23.89 -19.49 -11.22
CA MET A 637 -23.90 -20.50 -12.30
C MET A 637 -23.85 -21.94 -11.75
N ASP A 638 -22.99 -22.24 -10.79
CA ASP A 638 -22.78 -23.61 -10.30
C ASP A 638 -22.39 -23.63 -8.83
N THR A 639 -23.36 -23.86 -7.97
CA THR A 639 -23.16 -23.85 -6.50
C THR A 639 -22.20 -24.92 -5.98
N SER A 640 -21.91 -25.97 -6.79
CA SER A 640 -20.91 -26.97 -6.40
C SER A 640 -19.51 -26.39 -6.31
N LEU A 641 -19.22 -25.30 -7.02
CA LEU A 641 -17.94 -24.60 -7.01
C LEU A 641 -17.67 -23.77 -5.73
N LYS A 642 -18.63 -23.69 -4.80
CA LYS A 642 -18.41 -23.00 -3.53
C LYS A 642 -17.28 -23.62 -2.69
N ILE A 643 -17.04 -24.91 -2.83
CA ILE A 643 -15.97 -25.62 -2.14
C ILE A 643 -14.61 -25.19 -2.71
N GLU A 644 -14.46 -25.17 -4.02
CA GLU A 644 -13.25 -24.73 -4.70
C GLU A 644 -12.97 -23.24 -4.46
N ALA A 645 -14.01 -22.40 -4.44
CA ALA A 645 -13.86 -20.98 -4.09
C ALA A 645 -13.38 -20.78 -2.65
N ALA A 646 -13.91 -21.57 -1.71
CA ALA A 646 -13.44 -21.56 -0.32
C ALA A 646 -11.97 -22.00 -0.19
N GLN A 647 -11.59 -23.07 -0.91
CA GLN A 647 -10.20 -23.56 -0.96
C GLN A 647 -9.27 -22.54 -1.58
N PHE A 648 -9.68 -21.86 -2.66
CA PHE A 648 -8.91 -20.82 -3.30
C PHE A 648 -8.60 -19.68 -2.31
N LEU A 649 -9.63 -19.14 -1.67
CA LEU A 649 -9.49 -18.05 -0.70
C LEU A 649 -8.58 -18.42 0.47
N SER A 650 -8.73 -19.64 1.02
CA SER A 650 -7.87 -20.14 2.09
C SER A 650 -6.40 -20.23 1.67
N LYS A 651 -6.12 -20.79 0.49
CA LYS A 651 -4.76 -20.89 -0.06
C LYS A 651 -4.17 -19.50 -0.34
N PHE A 652 -4.98 -18.58 -0.88
CA PHE A 652 -4.54 -17.22 -1.18
C PHE A 652 -4.11 -16.48 0.09
N ILE A 653 -4.89 -16.57 1.16
CA ILE A 653 -4.52 -15.94 2.44
C ILE A 653 -3.26 -16.61 3.03
N ARG A 654 -3.18 -17.94 3.05
CA ARG A 654 -2.03 -18.66 3.61
C ARG A 654 -0.72 -18.41 2.86
N MET A 655 -0.76 -18.19 1.55
CA MET A 655 0.40 -17.79 0.75
C MET A 655 1.10 -16.54 1.29
N MET A 656 0.34 -15.62 1.87
CA MET A 656 0.84 -14.34 2.38
C MET A 656 1.33 -14.45 3.83
N PHE A 657 1.84 -15.63 4.20
CA PHE A 657 2.53 -15.88 5.47
C PHE A 657 3.88 -16.55 5.21
N PHE A 658 4.94 -15.95 5.73
CA PHE A 658 6.29 -16.47 5.50
C PHE A 658 6.44 -17.87 6.10
N LYS A 659 6.79 -18.86 5.26
CA LYS A 659 6.89 -20.28 5.62
C LYS A 659 5.64 -20.83 6.33
N GLU A 660 4.46 -20.35 5.94
CA GLU A 660 3.18 -20.71 6.55
C GLU A 660 3.13 -20.51 8.09
N ASN A 661 3.92 -19.58 8.63
CA ASN A 661 3.87 -19.23 10.04
C ASN A 661 2.80 -18.17 10.29
N PRO A 662 1.74 -18.43 11.08
CA PRO A 662 0.64 -17.48 11.33
C PRO A 662 1.09 -16.20 12.03
N GLU A 663 2.28 -16.16 12.63
CA GLU A 663 2.84 -14.96 13.25
C GLU A 663 3.61 -14.07 12.27
N LEU A 664 3.85 -14.52 11.03
CA LEU A 664 4.66 -13.82 10.03
C LEU A 664 3.87 -13.43 8.76
N PRO A 665 2.75 -12.67 8.89
CA PRO A 665 2.06 -12.14 7.73
C PRO A 665 2.94 -11.16 6.95
N ASN A 666 2.76 -11.12 5.64
CA ASN A 666 3.44 -10.21 4.73
C ASN A 666 2.52 -9.85 3.55
N CYS A 667 2.88 -8.84 2.79
CA CYS A 667 2.17 -8.47 1.57
C CYS A 667 3.16 -7.99 0.51
N TYR A 668 3.82 -8.94 -0.13
CA TYR A 668 4.75 -8.66 -1.22
C TYR A 668 4.03 -8.56 -2.56
N GLU A 669 4.73 -8.05 -3.54
CA GLU A 669 4.21 -7.81 -4.87
C GLU A 669 3.78 -9.11 -5.58
N HIS A 670 4.60 -10.17 -5.49
CA HIS A 670 4.28 -11.48 -6.07
C HIS A 670 4.95 -12.64 -5.32
N TYR A 671 4.46 -13.86 -5.57
CA TYR A 671 4.83 -15.08 -4.86
C TYR A 671 5.13 -16.24 -5.82
N ASN A 672 5.89 -17.23 -5.36
CA ASN A 672 6.11 -18.45 -6.10
C ASN A 672 4.88 -19.39 -5.98
N PRO A 673 4.32 -19.90 -7.10
CA PRO A 673 3.07 -20.69 -7.10
C PRO A 673 3.21 -22.07 -6.44
N PHE A 674 4.43 -22.56 -6.24
CA PHE A 674 4.69 -23.88 -5.66
C PHE A 674 5.12 -23.82 -4.19
N THR A 675 5.89 -22.82 -3.82
CA THR A 675 6.48 -22.68 -2.48
C THR A 675 5.84 -21.60 -1.63
N GLY A 676 5.04 -20.69 -2.23
CA GLY A 676 4.52 -19.50 -1.55
C GLY A 676 5.61 -18.48 -1.21
N TYR A 677 6.85 -18.63 -1.71
CA TYR A 677 7.93 -17.73 -1.35
C TYR A 677 7.75 -16.34 -1.99
N PRO A 678 7.77 -15.27 -1.18
CA PRO A 678 7.51 -13.90 -1.66
C PRO A 678 8.68 -13.32 -2.46
N SER A 679 8.44 -12.20 -3.17
CA SER A 679 9.45 -11.40 -3.87
C SER A 679 10.28 -10.52 -2.92
N SER A 680 10.73 -11.07 -1.79
CA SER A 680 11.44 -10.33 -0.73
C SER A 680 12.75 -9.69 -1.20
N TYR A 681 13.38 -10.22 -2.27
CA TYR A 681 14.58 -9.65 -2.86
C TYR A 681 14.38 -8.22 -3.41
N ARG A 682 13.15 -7.84 -3.72
CA ARG A 682 12.78 -6.50 -4.17
C ARG A 682 12.65 -5.51 -3.01
N GLY A 683 12.36 -5.99 -1.82
CA GLY A 683 12.22 -5.19 -0.61
C GLY A 683 10.88 -4.44 -0.49
N VAL A 684 9.90 -4.73 -1.36
CA VAL A 684 8.57 -4.11 -1.32
C VAL A 684 7.64 -5.00 -0.53
N ASP A 685 7.58 -4.80 0.79
CA ASP A 685 6.55 -5.38 1.67
C ASP A 685 5.43 -4.36 1.92
N ASP A 686 4.32 -4.79 2.50
CA ASP A 686 3.11 -3.98 2.71
C ASP A 686 2.59 -3.31 1.43
N TYR A 687 2.61 -4.09 0.34
CA TYR A 687 2.21 -3.68 -1.00
C TYR A 687 0.68 -3.75 -1.17
N MET A 688 0.03 -2.58 -1.27
CA MET A 688 -1.43 -2.45 -1.21
C MET A 688 -2.09 -2.61 -2.60
N HIS A 689 -1.90 -3.76 -3.23
CA HIS A 689 -2.27 -4.08 -4.59
C HIS A 689 -3.17 -5.33 -4.67
N SER A 690 -4.19 -5.38 -3.82
CA SER A 690 -5.19 -6.47 -3.74
C SER A 690 -6.36 -6.01 -2.87
N TRP A 691 -7.44 -6.82 -2.72
CA TRP A 691 -8.58 -6.47 -1.86
C TRP A 691 -9.01 -7.63 -0.95
N VAL A 692 -8.07 -8.13 -0.15
CA VAL A 692 -8.30 -9.31 0.69
C VAL A 692 -9.30 -9.06 1.82
N VAL A 693 -9.36 -7.85 2.37
CA VAL A 693 -10.40 -7.48 3.35
C VAL A 693 -11.79 -7.67 2.75
N ASP A 694 -11.99 -7.20 1.53
CA ASP A 694 -13.24 -7.37 0.79
C ASP A 694 -13.61 -8.86 0.62
N LEU A 695 -12.63 -9.67 0.20
CA LEU A 695 -12.83 -11.12 0.03
C LEU A 695 -13.24 -11.80 1.35
N ILE A 696 -12.64 -11.39 2.49
CA ILE A 696 -13.01 -11.92 3.80
C ILE A 696 -14.43 -11.53 4.19
N ILE A 697 -14.80 -10.27 4.03
CA ILE A 697 -16.14 -9.77 4.38
C ILE A 697 -17.19 -10.39 3.46
N ARG A 698 -16.94 -10.40 2.14
CA ARG A 698 -17.92 -10.89 1.17
C ARG A 698 -18.07 -12.41 1.16
N TYR A 699 -16.99 -13.13 1.36
CA TYR A 699 -17.01 -14.57 1.11
C TYR A 699 -16.88 -15.43 2.36
N ILE A 700 -16.21 -14.95 3.41
CA ILE A 700 -16.14 -15.68 4.70
C ILE A 700 -17.31 -15.31 5.59
N ALA A 701 -17.52 -14.02 5.85
CA ALA A 701 -18.71 -13.58 6.58
C ALA A 701 -19.98 -13.65 5.72
N GLY A 702 -19.83 -13.72 4.41
CA GLY A 702 -20.91 -13.91 3.44
C GLY A 702 -21.65 -12.64 3.07
N PHE A 703 -21.18 -11.45 3.45
CA PHE A 703 -21.91 -10.21 3.23
C PHE A 703 -21.83 -9.75 1.78
N GLN A 704 -22.98 -9.74 1.09
CA GLN A 704 -23.10 -9.36 -0.32
C GLN A 704 -23.80 -7.99 -0.44
N PRO A 705 -23.06 -6.88 -0.69
CA PRO A 705 -23.67 -5.56 -0.86
C PRO A 705 -24.68 -5.52 -2.01
N GLN A 706 -25.79 -4.81 -1.82
CA GLN A 706 -26.88 -4.70 -2.78
C GLN A 706 -27.23 -3.25 -3.07
N THR A 707 -27.75 -2.96 -4.25
CA THR A 707 -28.29 -1.64 -4.59
C THR A 707 -29.62 -1.36 -3.89
N GLU A 708 -30.42 -2.42 -3.63
CA GLU A 708 -31.69 -2.34 -2.88
C GLU A 708 -31.43 -2.25 -1.36
N ASN A 709 -32.45 -1.86 -0.62
CA ASN A 709 -32.42 -1.80 0.86
C ASN A 709 -32.64 -3.21 1.47
N VAL A 710 -31.66 -4.08 1.26
CA VAL A 710 -31.64 -5.44 1.78
C VAL A 710 -30.25 -5.81 2.28
N VAL A 711 -30.16 -6.65 3.28
CA VAL A 711 -28.97 -7.40 3.68
C VAL A 711 -29.04 -8.79 3.08
N VAL A 712 -28.00 -9.18 2.37
CA VAL A 712 -27.85 -10.53 1.82
C VAL A 712 -26.57 -11.13 2.39
N LEU A 713 -26.70 -12.32 2.98
CA LEU A 713 -25.57 -13.12 3.46
C LEU A 713 -25.56 -14.44 2.67
N ASP A 714 -24.39 -14.82 2.16
CA ASP A 714 -24.17 -16.10 1.50
C ASP A 714 -22.68 -16.50 1.65
N PRO A 715 -22.29 -17.10 2.79
CA PRO A 715 -20.91 -17.45 3.08
C PRO A 715 -20.44 -18.68 2.28
N LEU A 716 -19.14 -18.70 1.93
CA LEU A 716 -18.48 -19.91 1.41
C LEU A 716 -18.22 -20.92 2.55
N PRO A 717 -18.21 -22.23 2.25
CA PRO A 717 -18.06 -23.29 3.27
C PRO A 717 -16.60 -23.53 3.66
N LEU A 718 -16.00 -22.62 4.48
CA LEU A 718 -14.61 -22.72 4.95
C LEU A 718 -14.40 -23.64 6.15
N ASN A 719 -15.38 -24.39 6.58
CA ASN A 719 -15.29 -25.29 7.76
C ASN A 719 -14.76 -24.62 9.05
N LEU A 720 -15.19 -23.38 9.30
CA LEU A 720 -14.84 -22.64 10.51
C LEU A 720 -15.73 -23.08 11.70
N GLU A 721 -15.15 -23.20 12.88
CA GLU A 721 -15.89 -23.48 14.13
C GLU A 721 -16.71 -22.23 14.55
N HIS A 722 -16.13 -21.06 14.34
CA HIS A 722 -16.79 -19.79 14.60
C HIS A 722 -16.21 -18.65 13.74
N PHE A 723 -17.00 -17.61 13.56
CA PHE A 723 -16.55 -16.27 13.16
C PHE A 723 -17.49 -15.18 13.69
N THR A 724 -16.95 -13.98 13.80
CA THR A 724 -17.71 -12.77 14.09
C THR A 724 -17.22 -11.65 13.16
N LEU A 725 -18.12 -11.05 12.40
CA LEU A 725 -17.94 -9.73 11.78
C LEU A 725 -18.83 -8.76 12.57
N ASN A 726 -18.24 -7.70 13.12
CA ASN A 726 -18.96 -6.76 13.97
C ASN A 726 -18.70 -5.32 13.55
N ASN A 727 -19.63 -4.44 13.88
CA ASN A 727 -19.57 -3.01 13.63
C ASN A 727 -19.40 -2.66 12.13
N LEU A 728 -19.96 -3.47 11.24
CA LEU A 728 -20.00 -3.16 9.80
C LEU A 728 -21.05 -2.07 9.56
N SER A 729 -20.62 -0.96 8.96
CA SER A 729 -21.53 0.11 8.53
C SER A 729 -22.12 -0.24 7.14
N TYR A 730 -23.46 -0.19 7.05
CA TYR A 730 -24.15 -0.47 5.80
C TYR A 730 -25.45 0.33 5.69
N LYS A 731 -25.50 1.28 4.76
CA LYS A 731 -26.68 2.13 4.50
C LYS A 731 -27.25 2.78 5.77
N GLY A 732 -26.36 3.28 6.65
CA GLY A 732 -26.73 3.92 7.91
C GLY A 732 -26.99 2.96 9.07
N HIS A 733 -26.96 1.65 8.87
CA HIS A 733 -27.16 0.64 9.90
C HIS A 733 -25.85 0.02 10.35
N LYS A 734 -25.82 -0.46 11.62
CA LYS A 734 -24.73 -1.28 12.16
C LYS A 734 -25.08 -2.75 12.02
N ILE A 735 -24.25 -3.50 11.33
CA ILE A 735 -24.43 -4.93 11.07
C ILE A 735 -23.44 -5.72 11.91
N LYS A 736 -23.94 -6.77 12.57
CA LYS A 736 -23.13 -7.83 13.19
C LYS A 736 -23.55 -9.18 12.62
N ILE A 737 -22.57 -10.01 12.25
CA ILE A 737 -22.75 -11.36 11.73
C ILE A 737 -21.96 -12.32 12.59
N THR A 738 -22.59 -13.40 13.07
CA THR A 738 -21.90 -14.41 13.86
C THR A 738 -22.20 -15.80 13.35
N TRP A 739 -21.20 -16.64 13.35
CA TRP A 739 -21.32 -18.08 13.20
C TRP A 739 -20.74 -18.80 14.40
N ARG A 740 -21.47 -19.76 14.95
CA ARG A 740 -21.04 -20.63 16.06
C ARG A 740 -21.53 -22.06 15.78
N LYS A 741 -20.61 -22.97 15.52
CA LYS A 741 -20.91 -24.38 15.30
C LYS A 741 -21.42 -25.03 16.58
N GLU A 742 -20.86 -24.63 17.72
CA GLU A 742 -21.31 -25.00 19.06
C GLU A 742 -21.66 -23.76 19.88
N LYS A 743 -22.41 -23.95 20.97
CA LYS A 743 -22.74 -22.84 21.89
C LYS A 743 -21.50 -22.44 22.68
N ILE A 744 -21.13 -21.16 22.59
CA ILE A 744 -20.02 -20.59 23.34
C ILE A 744 -20.58 -19.47 24.22
N ASP A 745 -20.42 -19.60 25.51
CA ASP A 745 -20.90 -18.63 26.54
C ASP A 745 -22.35 -18.17 26.32
N GLN A 746 -22.56 -16.85 26.27
CA GLN A 746 -23.86 -16.22 26.05
C GLN A 746 -24.23 -16.05 24.57
N GLU A 747 -23.34 -16.39 23.65
CA GLU A 747 -23.60 -16.25 22.21
C GLU A 747 -24.50 -17.37 21.69
N LYS A 748 -25.37 -17.01 20.74
CA LYS A 748 -26.30 -17.96 20.13
C LYS A 748 -25.57 -18.89 19.17
N LYS A 749 -25.86 -20.21 19.28
CA LYS A 749 -25.43 -21.20 18.31
C LYS A 749 -26.10 -20.94 16.94
N GLY A 750 -25.35 -21.19 15.85
CA GLY A 750 -25.82 -21.06 14.48
C GLY A 750 -25.32 -19.79 13.79
N PHE A 751 -25.86 -19.52 12.61
CA PHE A 751 -25.56 -18.36 11.79
C PHE A 751 -26.57 -17.26 12.06
N CYS A 752 -26.12 -16.15 12.62
CA CYS A 752 -26.97 -15.06 13.11
C CYS A 752 -26.64 -13.73 12.46
N LEU A 753 -27.69 -12.99 12.07
CA LEU A 753 -27.61 -11.62 11.60
C LEU A 753 -28.24 -10.69 12.62
N TYR A 754 -27.51 -9.65 13.01
CA TYR A 754 -27.99 -8.57 13.86
C TYR A 754 -27.94 -7.26 13.07
N ILE A 755 -28.98 -6.44 13.20
CA ILE A 755 -29.08 -5.07 12.66
C ILE A 755 -29.37 -4.15 13.82
N ASN A 756 -28.52 -3.14 14.04
CA ASN A 756 -28.62 -2.21 15.16
C ASN A 756 -28.81 -2.97 16.50
N GLU A 757 -27.93 -3.96 16.72
CA GLU A 757 -27.90 -4.85 17.91
C GLU A 757 -29.09 -5.82 18.07
N LYS A 758 -30.11 -5.73 17.22
CA LYS A 758 -31.27 -6.63 17.28
C LYS A 758 -31.03 -7.85 16.39
N LEU A 759 -31.25 -9.06 16.91
CA LEU A 759 -31.24 -10.29 16.12
C LEU A 759 -32.43 -10.28 15.14
N VAL A 760 -32.14 -10.27 13.84
CA VAL A 760 -33.18 -10.23 12.77
C VAL A 760 -33.30 -11.54 12.02
N ALA A 761 -32.25 -12.37 12.02
CA ALA A 761 -32.30 -13.70 11.40
C ALA A 761 -31.33 -14.66 12.09
N GLN A 762 -31.71 -15.95 12.12
CA GLN A 762 -30.89 -17.05 12.60
C GLN A 762 -31.11 -18.31 11.75
N ARG A 763 -30.02 -19.03 11.46
CA ARG A 763 -30.02 -20.34 10.79
C ARG A 763 -29.19 -21.33 11.59
N LYS A 764 -29.51 -22.61 11.45
CA LYS A 764 -28.74 -23.68 12.13
C LYS A 764 -27.39 -23.94 11.45
N GLN A 765 -27.31 -23.67 10.14
CA GLN A 765 -26.14 -23.89 9.29
C GLN A 765 -25.79 -22.59 8.54
N LEU A 766 -24.64 -22.57 7.87
CA LEU A 766 -24.24 -21.50 6.97
C LEU A 766 -25.08 -21.56 5.70
N GLU A 767 -26.22 -20.87 5.71
CA GLU A 767 -27.19 -20.81 4.64
C GLU A 767 -27.49 -19.37 4.25
N LYS A 768 -27.97 -19.16 3.02
CA LYS A 768 -28.32 -17.84 2.52
C LYS A 768 -29.38 -17.16 3.41
N ILE A 769 -29.13 -15.94 3.80
CA ILE A 769 -30.06 -15.05 4.52
C ILE A 769 -30.34 -13.82 3.64
N ARG A 770 -31.62 -13.43 3.53
CA ARG A 770 -32.02 -12.18 2.89
C ARG A 770 -33.06 -11.48 3.78
N VAL A 771 -32.74 -10.24 4.19
CA VAL A 771 -33.59 -9.43 5.08
C VAL A 771 -33.73 -8.03 4.51
N LYS A 772 -34.96 -7.52 4.44
CA LYS A 772 -35.19 -6.10 4.10
C LYS A 772 -34.80 -5.21 5.26
N ILE A 773 -34.14 -4.09 4.96
CA ILE A 773 -33.89 -3.01 5.91
C ILE A 773 -34.92 -1.92 5.65
N ASN A 774 -35.59 -1.49 6.72
CA ASN A 774 -36.50 -0.36 6.62
C ASN A 774 -35.68 0.94 6.48
N SER A 775 -36.07 1.79 5.55
CA SER A 775 -35.60 3.18 5.54
C SER A 775 -36.22 3.85 6.77
N ASP A 776 -35.40 4.23 7.72
CA ASP A 776 -35.85 5.09 8.85
C ASP A 776 -36.21 6.47 8.32
#